data_84d4347a9c310ce97e2b7ae8cb52ba92
#
_entry.id   84d4347a9c310ce97e2b7ae8cb52ba92
#
_cell.length_a   1.000
_cell.length_b   1.000
_cell.length_c   1.000
_cell.angle_alpha   90.00
_cell.angle_beta   90.00
_cell.angle_gamma   90.00
#
_symmetry.space_group_name_H-M   'P 1'
#
loop_
_entity.id
_entity.type
_entity.pdbx_description
1 polymer ?
#
loop_
_entity_poly.entity_id
_entity_poly.type
_entity_poly.pdbx_seq_one_letter_code
_entity_poly.pdbx_strand_id
1 'polypeptide(L)'
;MKTWKNNLGETKQRYLDWWKGKGVILNMWEHFQEGVTPHANIPKPTDARDNNQRWFDPKWRAEYLDWYVAHSCLKADMLPVANTQLGPGSLAAILGARYEGGDDTIWIHPDPDYTDNFEFNPNHPNYILHKQLLKECKAKSQGHYYVGMPDLMEGLDVLAAMKGTDKVLLDLAMQPEVVERQMQKINDIYFRVFDELYDIIREGDEMAFCYFSAWAPGKMTKLQCDISTMISTEDYRRFVQPFIREQCQKIPYTLYHLDGVGAMHHLPVLLEIEELNAIQWTPGVGEPQGGSSKWYELYRKILNAGKSVMACHLTVDEIKPLLNNIGTEGVHLEVDFQNEKEVEEAMKIIENFKHSDCCCGNQHVEREGLLNPQVRSIEEEMDKRILVLDGAQGTTIQQYKLSEEQYRGRSFADFNGELKGCNDLLNITNPGICADVHRRFCEAGADILTTHTFNAQRISLGGFKLAHKVHDINIAACAIAKAVASMYSTPEKPIFVAGGVGPTSKCISLNDISKEELFEAYYEQISALVEGGVDCLLIETIFDTANALTALEAYKKTGSKIPVIMSFTIKDPKGFNMLGQDLLQFMLSLKDEPIMAVGLNCSLGAEQMMPFLRKIAANVPQKVIAFPNAGLPDKDGKYEQTPKKMQKVVWPLIDEHLVNIIGGCCGTDDSHIREIAKLVKVDDGLFVSPRRGVVKEVITETPDIPETPETSDSPEVLTQAIVKGKAPEAIEATKELVEKGEDPQAIINTKMVTAMSEIGRQFEEGTAFVPQLLMAARAMKAALEILKPLMAGKETISLGKVVIGTVKGDLHDIGKNLVASMLEGCGFEVFNIGVDVTAEKFVEEIKAHDADILCMSALLTTTMTYMPEVIRAIEDAGLRHRVKIMIGGAPLSQEFSDEIHADGYSDNANAAVALAKQLMGK
;
A
#
# COMPACT_ATOMS: atom_id res chain seq x y z
N MET A 1 -14.92 39.09 -17.80
CA MET A 1 -14.54 39.09 -16.38
C MET A 1 -13.53 40.17 -16.11
N LYS A 2 -13.70 41.00 -15.09
CA LYS A 2 -12.74 42.04 -14.65
C LYS A 2 -11.83 41.46 -13.57
N THR A 3 -11.06 40.44 -13.92
CA THR A 3 -10.33 39.63 -12.95
C THR A 3 -9.19 40.39 -12.23
N TRP A 4 -8.92 40.01 -10.97
CA TRP A 4 -7.71 40.41 -10.25
C TRP A 4 -6.45 39.66 -10.70
N LYS A 5 -6.58 38.54 -11.42
CA LYS A 5 -5.45 37.78 -11.95
C LYS A 5 -4.98 38.33 -13.30
N ASN A 6 -3.77 38.89 -13.32
CA ASN A 6 -3.21 39.56 -14.50
C ASN A 6 -2.97 38.63 -15.69
N ASN A 7 -2.57 37.38 -15.45
CA ASN A 7 -2.26 36.37 -16.47
C ASN A 7 -3.38 35.32 -16.65
N LEU A 8 -4.64 35.67 -16.35
CA LEU A 8 -5.77 34.71 -16.42
C LEU A 8 -5.89 34.03 -17.79
N GLY A 9 -5.64 34.74 -18.87
CA GLY A 9 -5.72 34.19 -20.23
C GLY A 9 -4.71 33.06 -20.46
N GLU A 10 -3.49 33.24 -20.00
CA GLU A 10 -2.43 32.22 -20.08
C GLU A 10 -2.74 31.02 -19.18
N THR A 11 -3.22 31.27 -17.95
CA THR A 11 -3.66 30.23 -17.03
C THR A 11 -4.78 29.39 -17.65
N LYS A 12 -5.80 30.01 -18.23
CA LYS A 12 -6.88 29.29 -18.94
C LYS A 12 -6.35 28.42 -20.08
N GLN A 13 -5.37 28.93 -20.85
CA GLN A 13 -4.78 28.16 -21.92
C GLN A 13 -4.06 26.91 -21.38
N ARG A 14 -3.32 27.04 -20.24
CA ARG A 14 -2.68 25.87 -19.60
C ARG A 14 -3.69 24.86 -19.09
N TYR A 15 -4.83 25.28 -18.54
CA TYR A 15 -5.93 24.37 -18.18
C TYR A 15 -6.54 23.67 -19.41
N LEU A 16 -6.74 24.41 -20.53
CA LEU A 16 -7.21 23.79 -21.78
C LEU A 16 -6.25 22.73 -22.32
N ASP A 17 -4.95 22.97 -22.18
CA ASP A 17 -3.92 22.03 -22.59
C ASP A 17 -3.88 20.82 -21.62
N TRP A 18 -3.95 21.06 -20.31
CA TRP A 18 -3.98 20.03 -19.31
C TRP A 18 -5.19 19.07 -19.43
N TRP A 19 -6.40 19.61 -19.69
CA TRP A 19 -7.57 18.79 -19.98
C TRP A 19 -7.42 17.87 -21.20
N LYS A 20 -6.42 18.17 -22.05
CA LYS A 20 -6.07 17.38 -23.24
C LYS A 20 -4.81 16.51 -23.02
N GLY A 21 -4.38 16.35 -21.80
CA GLY A 21 -3.18 15.58 -21.46
C GLY A 21 -1.88 16.29 -21.81
N LYS A 22 -1.83 17.64 -21.83
CA LYS A 22 -0.66 18.42 -22.23
C LYS A 22 -0.24 19.45 -21.19
N GLY A 23 1.06 19.71 -21.13
CA GLY A 23 1.65 20.76 -20.33
C GLY A 23 1.55 20.58 -18.83
N VAL A 24 2.06 21.59 -18.08
CA VAL A 24 2.10 21.61 -16.63
C VAL A 24 1.28 22.78 -16.10
N ILE A 25 0.45 22.52 -15.08
CA ILE A 25 -0.19 23.51 -14.22
C ILE A 25 0.59 23.58 -12.91
N LEU A 26 0.82 24.79 -12.42
CA LEU A 26 1.41 25.06 -11.11
C LEU A 26 0.40 25.84 -10.26
N ASN A 27 -0.17 25.18 -9.29
CA ASN A 27 -1.24 25.70 -8.45
C ASN A 27 -0.91 25.47 -6.96
N MET A 28 -1.79 25.94 -6.09
CA MET A 28 -1.80 25.71 -4.66
C MET A 28 -3.24 25.50 -4.20
N TRP A 29 -3.47 24.55 -3.32
CA TRP A 29 -4.80 24.23 -2.82
C TRP A 29 -5.41 25.39 -2.01
N GLU A 30 -4.71 25.83 -0.97
CA GLU A 30 -5.11 26.94 -0.14
C GLU A 30 -4.11 28.08 -0.31
N HIS A 31 -4.56 29.19 -0.89
CA HIS A 31 -3.68 30.31 -1.19
C HIS A 31 -3.27 31.08 0.05
N PHE A 32 -1.99 31.32 0.24
CA PHE A 32 -1.48 32.15 1.34
C PHE A 32 -1.78 33.64 1.10
N GLN A 33 -1.91 34.42 2.19
CA GLN A 33 -2.16 35.86 2.18
C GLN A 33 -0.98 36.66 2.75
N GLU A 34 -0.15 36.06 3.59
CA GLU A 34 0.95 36.74 4.24
C GLU A 34 1.99 37.25 3.21
N GLY A 35 2.32 38.54 3.29
CA GLY A 35 3.24 39.17 2.38
C GLY A 35 2.66 39.51 0.99
N VAL A 36 1.42 39.19 0.70
CA VAL A 36 0.74 39.49 -0.57
C VAL A 36 0.21 40.92 -0.56
N THR A 37 0.47 41.67 -1.64
CA THR A 37 -0.20 42.95 -1.86
C THR A 37 -1.66 42.73 -2.24
N PRO A 38 -2.64 43.24 -1.48
CA PRO A 38 -4.05 43.04 -1.76
C PRO A 38 -4.46 43.54 -3.16
N HIS A 39 -5.28 42.77 -3.85
CA HIS A 39 -5.82 43.10 -5.16
C HIS A 39 -6.91 44.20 -5.07
N ALA A 40 -7.57 44.28 -3.90
CA ALA A 40 -8.57 45.31 -3.59
C ALA A 40 -8.57 45.63 -2.09
N ASN A 41 -8.95 46.86 -1.74
CA ASN A 41 -9.07 47.28 -0.33
C ASN A 41 -10.39 46.82 0.26
N ILE A 42 -10.51 45.51 0.49
CA ILE A 42 -11.67 44.85 1.12
C ILE A 42 -11.32 44.55 2.57
N PRO A 43 -12.06 45.08 3.55
CA PRO A 43 -11.76 44.84 4.96
C PRO A 43 -12.09 43.40 5.34
N LYS A 44 -11.28 42.80 6.21
CA LYS A 44 -11.61 41.52 6.83
C LYS A 44 -12.89 41.66 7.66
N PRO A 45 -13.89 40.78 7.50
CA PRO A 45 -15.04 40.80 8.39
C PRO A 45 -14.62 40.50 9.82
N THR A 46 -15.45 40.91 10.79
CA THR A 46 -15.27 40.52 12.18
C THR A 46 -15.29 38.99 12.30
N ASP A 47 -14.53 38.45 13.23
CA ASP A 47 -14.54 37.01 13.47
C ASP A 47 -15.95 36.48 13.70
N ALA A 48 -16.21 35.27 13.22
CA ALA A 48 -17.49 34.63 13.39
C ALA A 48 -17.78 34.41 14.88
N ARG A 49 -19.03 34.65 15.27
CA ARG A 49 -19.51 34.51 16.64
C ARG A 49 -19.43 33.06 17.14
N ASP A 50 -19.71 32.16 16.27
CA ASP A 50 -19.77 30.71 16.52
C ASP A 50 -19.63 29.94 15.18
N ASN A 51 -19.53 28.61 15.25
CA ASN A 51 -19.40 27.75 14.08
C ASN A 51 -20.64 27.81 13.16
N ASN A 52 -21.84 28.06 13.70
CA ASN A 52 -23.03 28.22 12.87
C ASN A 52 -22.93 29.47 11.98
N GLN A 53 -22.45 30.59 12.52
CA GLN A 53 -22.20 31.79 11.68
C GLN A 53 -21.06 31.55 10.70
N ARG A 54 -19.97 30.93 11.16
CA ARG A 54 -18.80 30.65 10.34
C ARG A 54 -19.15 29.81 9.10
N TRP A 55 -19.96 28.79 9.27
CA TRP A 55 -20.24 27.83 8.22
C TRP A 55 -21.56 28.07 7.50
N PHE A 56 -22.63 28.49 8.20
CA PHE A 56 -24.01 28.50 7.69
C PHE A 56 -24.65 29.89 7.56
N ASP A 57 -23.91 30.99 7.80
CA ASP A 57 -24.36 32.34 7.46
C ASP A 57 -23.87 32.74 6.06
N PRO A 58 -24.74 32.74 5.01
CA PRO A 58 -24.31 33.03 3.64
C PRO A 58 -23.71 34.43 3.46
N LYS A 59 -24.16 35.40 4.23
CA LYS A 59 -23.69 36.82 4.14
C LYS A 59 -22.29 36.96 4.73
N TRP A 60 -22.12 36.49 5.96
CA TRP A 60 -20.82 36.52 6.64
C TRP A 60 -19.77 35.76 5.81
N ARG A 61 -20.14 34.57 5.34
CA ARG A 61 -19.25 33.72 4.56
C ARG A 61 -18.88 34.32 3.21
N ALA A 62 -19.82 34.95 2.51
CA ALA A 62 -19.54 35.68 1.28
C ALA A 62 -18.62 36.90 1.50
N GLU A 63 -18.74 37.61 2.63
CA GLU A 63 -17.83 38.71 3.03
C GLU A 63 -16.42 38.20 3.32
N TYR A 64 -16.31 37.08 4.02
CA TYR A 64 -15.04 36.44 4.33
C TYR A 64 -14.34 35.98 3.04
N LEU A 65 -15.06 35.29 2.15
CA LEU A 65 -14.51 34.79 0.90
C LEU A 65 -14.10 35.92 -0.08
N ASP A 66 -14.84 37.03 -0.10
CA ASP A 66 -14.51 38.21 -0.87
C ASP A 66 -13.16 38.83 -0.37
N TRP A 67 -13.02 38.98 0.96
CA TRP A 67 -11.77 39.40 1.58
C TRP A 67 -10.65 38.42 1.31
N TYR A 68 -10.88 37.11 1.50
CA TYR A 68 -9.88 36.07 1.32
C TYR A 68 -9.29 36.10 -0.10
N VAL A 69 -10.13 36.08 -1.13
CA VAL A 69 -9.65 36.07 -2.53
C VAL A 69 -8.93 37.39 -2.87
N ALA A 70 -9.41 38.53 -2.35
CA ALA A 70 -8.77 39.84 -2.58
C ALA A 70 -7.35 39.94 -1.99
N HIS A 71 -7.04 39.14 -0.98
CA HIS A 71 -5.75 39.12 -0.27
C HIS A 71 -4.89 37.89 -0.59
N SER A 72 -5.38 36.96 -1.40
CA SER A 72 -4.67 35.72 -1.75
C SER A 72 -3.61 35.92 -2.81
N CYS A 73 -2.55 35.12 -2.77
CA CYS A 73 -1.59 35.02 -3.87
C CYS A 73 -2.27 34.46 -5.12
N LEU A 74 -2.09 35.14 -6.26
CA LEU A 74 -2.63 34.74 -7.55
C LEU A 74 -1.54 34.60 -8.62
N LYS A 75 -0.29 34.32 -8.20
CA LYS A 75 0.83 34.03 -9.12
C LYS A 75 0.67 32.67 -9.78
N ALA A 76 1.56 32.32 -10.68
CA ALA A 76 1.54 31.07 -11.46
C ALA A 76 0.14 30.76 -12.03
N ASP A 77 -0.44 29.59 -11.75
CA ASP A 77 -1.77 29.19 -12.18
C ASP A 77 -2.84 29.28 -11.09
N MET A 78 -2.50 29.83 -9.92
CA MET A 78 -3.44 30.05 -8.83
C MET A 78 -4.61 30.90 -9.27
N LEU A 79 -5.81 30.35 -9.22
CA LEU A 79 -7.03 30.98 -9.70
C LEU A 79 -7.73 31.78 -8.59
N PRO A 80 -8.29 32.94 -8.89
CA PRO A 80 -9.14 33.66 -7.96
C PRO A 80 -10.49 32.93 -7.84
N VAL A 81 -10.63 32.03 -6.87
CA VAL A 81 -11.84 31.22 -6.65
C VAL A 81 -12.30 31.37 -5.20
N ALA A 82 -13.57 31.72 -5.01
CA ALA A 82 -14.20 31.67 -3.69
C ALA A 82 -14.56 30.22 -3.34
N ASN A 83 -14.01 29.70 -2.26
CA ASN A 83 -14.29 28.35 -1.77
C ASN A 83 -15.64 28.32 -1.03
N THR A 84 -16.70 27.93 -1.73
CA THR A 84 -18.07 27.89 -1.24
C THR A 84 -18.45 26.56 -0.59
N GLN A 85 -17.48 25.71 -0.32
CA GLN A 85 -17.66 24.37 0.26
C GLN A 85 -18.42 24.45 1.60
N LEU A 86 -19.44 23.56 1.78
CA LEU A 86 -20.14 23.33 3.04
C LEU A 86 -19.91 21.88 3.51
N GLY A 87 -18.63 21.48 3.54
CA GLY A 87 -18.19 20.11 3.89
C GLY A 87 -18.33 19.11 2.75
N PRO A 88 -17.63 18.00 2.81
CA PRO A 88 -17.85 16.88 1.91
C PRO A 88 -19.25 16.29 2.12
N GLY A 89 -19.91 15.90 1.03
CA GLY A 89 -21.24 15.27 1.10
C GLY A 89 -22.40 16.27 1.14
N SER A 90 -22.25 17.44 0.53
CA SER A 90 -23.32 18.45 0.43
C SER A 90 -24.62 17.88 -0.15
N LEU A 91 -24.56 16.92 -1.10
CA LEU A 91 -25.78 16.32 -1.66
C LEU A 91 -26.52 15.46 -0.62
N ALA A 92 -25.82 14.74 0.26
CA ALA A 92 -26.45 13.98 1.35
C ALA A 92 -27.23 14.92 2.28
N ALA A 93 -26.65 16.07 2.64
CA ALA A 93 -27.34 17.05 3.48
C ALA A 93 -28.51 17.73 2.76
N ILE A 94 -28.44 17.93 1.46
CA ILE A 94 -29.58 18.39 0.65
C ILE A 94 -30.70 17.34 0.63
N LEU A 95 -30.36 16.06 0.75
CA LEU A 95 -31.31 14.94 0.77
C LEU A 95 -31.83 14.59 2.17
N GLY A 96 -31.32 15.20 3.24
CA GLY A 96 -31.87 15.02 4.59
C GLY A 96 -30.85 14.74 5.69
N ALA A 97 -29.59 14.40 5.36
CA ALA A 97 -28.53 14.25 6.33
C ALA A 97 -28.27 15.57 7.09
N ARG A 98 -27.78 15.49 8.32
CA ARG A 98 -27.65 16.67 9.19
C ARG A 98 -26.24 17.24 9.13
N TYR A 99 -26.15 18.56 9.02
CA TYR A 99 -24.91 19.32 9.19
C TYR A 99 -24.61 19.58 10.66
N GLU A 100 -23.33 19.45 11.01
CA GLU A 100 -22.76 19.95 12.25
C GLU A 100 -21.44 20.68 11.96
N GLY A 101 -21.36 21.96 12.31
CA GLY A 101 -20.17 22.78 12.09
C GLY A 101 -19.14 22.58 13.21
N GLY A 102 -18.01 21.99 12.88
CA GLY A 102 -16.82 21.90 13.74
C GLY A 102 -15.92 23.13 13.61
N ASP A 103 -14.76 23.12 14.31
CA ASP A 103 -13.80 24.20 14.28
C ASP A 103 -13.07 24.27 12.92
N ASP A 104 -12.73 23.14 12.33
CA ASP A 104 -11.93 23.08 11.10
C ASP A 104 -12.73 22.52 9.91
N THR A 105 -13.83 21.83 10.13
CA THR A 105 -14.65 21.21 9.08
C THR A 105 -16.13 21.17 9.42
N ILE A 106 -16.93 20.70 8.48
CA ILE A 106 -18.35 20.40 8.69
C ILE A 106 -18.54 18.88 8.67
N TRP A 107 -19.20 18.37 9.68
CA TRP A 107 -19.58 16.97 9.77
C TRP A 107 -20.97 16.71 9.21
N ILE A 108 -21.16 15.56 8.61
CA ILE A 108 -22.44 15.12 8.08
C ILE A 108 -22.84 13.83 8.77
N HIS A 109 -23.98 13.87 9.44
CA HIS A 109 -24.49 12.74 10.21
C HIS A 109 -25.67 12.10 9.49
N PRO A 110 -25.82 10.77 9.56
CA PRO A 110 -26.99 10.08 9.04
C PRO A 110 -28.29 10.68 9.55
N ASP A 111 -29.30 10.67 8.69
CA ASP A 111 -30.66 11.02 9.09
C ASP A 111 -31.27 9.88 9.95
N PRO A 112 -31.64 10.13 11.21
CA PRO A 112 -32.27 9.11 12.05
C PRO A 112 -33.61 8.63 11.49
N ASP A 113 -34.29 9.46 10.70
CA ASP A 113 -35.58 9.19 10.07
C ASP A 113 -35.41 8.70 8.62
N TYR A 114 -34.19 8.31 8.22
CA TYR A 114 -33.89 7.82 6.87
C TYR A 114 -34.81 6.67 6.45
N THR A 115 -35.34 6.77 5.25
CA THR A 115 -36.07 5.70 4.60
C THR A 115 -35.49 5.44 3.20
N ASP A 116 -35.54 4.20 2.73
CA ASP A 116 -35.06 3.81 1.41
C ASP A 116 -35.79 4.50 0.24
N ASN A 117 -36.89 5.20 0.52
CA ASN A 117 -37.69 5.98 -0.42
C ASN A 117 -37.51 7.49 -0.26
N PHE A 118 -36.30 7.98 -0.01
CA PHE A 118 -36.00 9.41 0.03
C PHE A 118 -36.39 10.15 -1.26
N GLU A 119 -36.78 11.41 -1.14
CA GLU A 119 -37.16 12.24 -2.28
C GLU A 119 -36.44 13.59 -2.24
N PHE A 120 -36.08 14.13 -3.42
CA PHE A 120 -35.53 15.46 -3.50
C PHE A 120 -36.57 16.55 -3.21
N ASN A 121 -36.32 17.34 -2.18
CA ASN A 121 -37.15 18.49 -1.81
C ASN A 121 -36.46 19.80 -2.21
N PRO A 122 -36.90 20.52 -3.26
CA PRO A 122 -36.30 21.79 -3.68
C PRO A 122 -36.43 22.92 -2.65
N ASN A 123 -37.27 22.74 -1.63
CA ASN A 123 -37.41 23.66 -0.53
C ASN A 123 -36.68 23.22 0.74
N HIS A 124 -35.84 22.20 0.66
CA HIS A 124 -35.06 21.78 1.80
C HIS A 124 -34.14 22.91 2.29
N PRO A 125 -34.04 23.18 3.61
CA PRO A 125 -33.24 24.30 4.14
C PRO A 125 -31.82 24.31 3.68
N ASN A 126 -31.13 23.14 3.65
CA ASN A 126 -29.76 23.01 3.24
C ASN A 126 -29.58 23.33 1.74
N TYR A 127 -30.54 22.95 0.88
CA TYR A 127 -30.47 23.31 -0.54
C TYR A 127 -30.67 24.81 -0.74
N ILE A 128 -31.58 25.42 0.01
CA ILE A 128 -31.77 26.89 -0.01
C ILE A 128 -30.51 27.60 0.47
N LEU A 129 -29.85 27.09 1.52
CA LEU A 129 -28.59 27.61 2.05
C LEU A 129 -27.49 27.63 0.98
N HIS A 130 -27.26 26.51 0.27
CA HIS A 130 -26.30 26.47 -0.83
C HIS A 130 -26.58 27.53 -1.89
N LYS A 131 -27.82 27.61 -2.35
CA LYS A 131 -28.20 28.61 -3.37
C LYS A 131 -28.04 30.05 -2.87
N GLN A 132 -28.32 30.31 -1.61
CA GLN A 132 -28.13 31.65 -1.02
C GLN A 132 -26.65 32.02 -0.93
N LEU A 133 -25.81 31.13 -0.44
CA LEU A 133 -24.36 31.34 -0.37
C LEU A 133 -23.76 31.65 -1.74
N LEU A 134 -24.08 30.83 -2.75
CA LEU A 134 -23.59 31.06 -4.10
C LEU A 134 -24.05 32.41 -4.68
N LYS A 135 -25.29 32.80 -4.46
CA LYS A 135 -25.83 34.10 -4.90
C LYS A 135 -25.15 35.27 -4.18
N GLU A 136 -24.93 35.20 -2.88
CA GLU A 136 -24.22 36.24 -2.12
C GLU A 136 -22.77 36.35 -2.61
N CYS A 137 -22.06 35.25 -2.79
CA CYS A 137 -20.71 35.25 -3.35
C CYS A 137 -20.68 35.82 -4.78
N LYS A 138 -21.66 35.45 -5.62
CA LYS A 138 -21.78 35.97 -6.99
C LYS A 138 -22.01 37.49 -7.05
N ALA A 139 -22.85 38.00 -6.14
CA ALA A 139 -23.07 39.43 -6.00
C ALA A 139 -21.83 40.21 -5.57
N LYS A 140 -21.04 39.63 -4.66
CA LYS A 140 -19.78 40.19 -4.16
C LYS A 140 -18.67 40.17 -5.19
N SER A 141 -18.55 39.06 -5.95
CA SER A 141 -17.46 38.85 -6.93
C SER A 141 -17.36 39.93 -7.99
N GLN A 142 -18.48 40.53 -8.42
CA GLN A 142 -18.59 41.52 -9.49
C GLN A 142 -17.76 41.19 -10.76
N GLY A 143 -17.46 39.92 -10.96
CA GLY A 143 -16.62 39.39 -12.03
C GLY A 143 -15.13 39.53 -11.79
N HIS A 144 -14.67 39.79 -10.55
CA HIS A 144 -13.25 39.82 -10.20
C HIS A 144 -12.67 38.42 -9.93
N TYR A 145 -13.50 37.50 -9.46
CA TYR A 145 -13.14 36.14 -9.17
C TYR A 145 -14.27 35.15 -9.49
N TYR A 146 -13.96 33.86 -9.59
CA TYR A 146 -14.96 32.81 -9.76
C TYR A 146 -15.60 32.47 -8.42
N VAL A 147 -16.89 32.19 -8.45
CA VAL A 147 -17.57 31.50 -7.36
C VAL A 147 -17.41 30.00 -7.63
N GLY A 148 -16.71 29.29 -6.76
CA GLY A 148 -16.44 27.88 -6.94
C GLY A 148 -17.71 27.02 -6.82
N MET A 149 -17.83 25.96 -7.65
CA MET A 149 -18.84 24.92 -7.47
C MET A 149 -18.53 24.17 -6.16
N PRO A 150 -19.47 24.05 -5.23
CA PRO A 150 -19.27 23.23 -4.04
C PRO A 150 -19.18 21.74 -4.41
N ASP A 151 -18.46 20.98 -3.59
CA ASP A 151 -18.38 19.53 -3.70
C ASP A 151 -19.69 18.88 -3.24
N LEU A 152 -20.41 18.29 -4.17
CA LEU A 152 -21.67 17.65 -3.90
C LEU A 152 -21.49 16.24 -3.33
N MET A 153 -20.36 15.61 -3.65
CA MET A 153 -20.19 14.16 -3.59
C MET A 153 -21.28 13.41 -4.36
N GLU A 154 -21.13 12.15 -4.57
CA GLU A 154 -22.07 11.34 -5.34
C GLU A 154 -22.12 9.89 -4.85
N GLY A 155 -23.06 9.17 -5.40
CA GLY A 155 -23.12 7.72 -5.36
C GLY A 155 -23.19 7.12 -3.94
N LEU A 156 -22.33 6.14 -3.70
CA LEU A 156 -22.31 5.38 -2.45
C LEU A 156 -21.95 6.23 -1.23
N ASP A 157 -21.12 7.25 -1.41
CA ASP A 157 -20.73 8.14 -0.30
C ASP A 157 -21.92 8.97 0.18
N VAL A 158 -22.77 9.44 -0.75
CA VAL A 158 -24.05 10.10 -0.38
C VAL A 158 -24.96 9.14 0.39
N LEU A 159 -25.07 7.91 -0.09
CA LEU A 159 -25.89 6.90 0.57
C LEU A 159 -25.36 6.54 1.96
N ALA A 160 -24.03 6.44 2.09
CA ALA A 160 -23.36 6.20 3.38
C ALA A 160 -23.57 7.37 4.36
N ALA A 161 -23.45 8.61 3.88
CA ALA A 161 -23.70 9.79 4.68
C ALA A 161 -25.17 9.92 5.14
N MET A 162 -26.13 9.39 4.36
CA MET A 162 -27.57 9.43 4.68
C MET A 162 -27.99 8.34 5.67
N LYS A 163 -27.50 7.11 5.55
CA LYS A 163 -28.00 5.96 6.33
C LYS A 163 -26.97 5.22 7.17
N GLY A 164 -25.70 5.58 7.07
CA GLY A 164 -24.57 4.95 7.75
C GLY A 164 -23.84 3.93 6.87
N THR A 165 -22.51 3.97 6.93
CA THR A 165 -21.61 3.16 6.09
C THR A 165 -21.81 1.66 6.26
N ASP A 166 -21.91 1.18 7.50
CA ASP A 166 -22.14 -0.22 7.83
C ASP A 166 -23.43 -0.78 7.21
N LYS A 167 -24.50 0.02 7.21
CA LYS A 167 -25.76 -0.36 6.57
C LYS A 167 -25.62 -0.45 5.05
N VAL A 168 -24.92 0.49 4.42
CA VAL A 168 -24.66 0.46 2.97
C VAL A 168 -23.86 -0.80 2.61
N LEU A 169 -22.79 -1.10 3.33
CA LEU A 169 -21.95 -2.27 3.09
C LEU A 169 -22.73 -3.59 3.22
N LEU A 170 -23.64 -3.68 4.20
CA LEU A 170 -24.54 -4.83 4.32
C LEU A 170 -25.55 -4.91 3.18
N ASP A 171 -26.10 -3.79 2.74
CA ASP A 171 -27.10 -3.75 1.68
C ASP A 171 -26.50 -4.08 0.30
N LEU A 172 -25.23 -3.78 0.05
CA LEU A 172 -24.54 -4.24 -1.16
C LEU A 172 -24.61 -5.76 -1.30
N ALA A 173 -24.48 -6.49 -0.18
CA ALA A 173 -24.53 -7.95 -0.18
C ALA A 173 -25.96 -8.52 -0.09
N MET A 174 -26.86 -7.85 0.66
CA MET A 174 -28.17 -8.40 0.98
C MET A 174 -29.31 -7.91 0.09
N GLN A 175 -29.19 -6.68 -0.41
CA GLN A 175 -30.25 -6.01 -1.17
C GLN A 175 -29.68 -5.24 -2.37
N PRO A 176 -28.84 -5.88 -3.21
CA PRO A 176 -28.09 -5.16 -4.27
C PRO A 176 -29.00 -4.38 -5.23
N GLU A 177 -30.20 -4.89 -5.56
CA GLU A 177 -31.13 -4.19 -6.45
C GLU A 177 -31.75 -2.94 -5.77
N VAL A 178 -31.84 -2.91 -4.43
CA VAL A 178 -32.26 -1.70 -3.70
C VAL A 178 -31.16 -0.64 -3.81
N VAL A 179 -29.91 -1.02 -3.60
CA VAL A 179 -28.77 -0.11 -3.73
C VAL A 179 -28.68 0.44 -5.14
N GLU A 180 -28.77 -0.39 -6.18
CA GLU A 180 -28.74 0.06 -7.58
C GLU A 180 -29.83 1.12 -7.88
N ARG A 181 -31.07 0.90 -7.40
CA ARG A 181 -32.15 1.89 -7.56
C ARG A 181 -31.87 3.19 -6.81
N GLN A 182 -31.32 3.11 -5.62
CA GLN A 182 -30.94 4.28 -4.83
C GLN A 182 -29.80 5.06 -5.50
N MET A 183 -28.82 4.38 -6.02
CA MET A 183 -27.70 4.96 -6.77
C MET A 183 -28.19 5.70 -8.02
N GLN A 184 -29.08 5.11 -8.81
CA GLN A 184 -29.66 5.77 -9.96
C GLN A 184 -30.44 7.04 -9.54
N LYS A 185 -31.22 6.95 -8.48
CA LYS A 185 -31.97 8.10 -7.96
C LYS A 185 -31.05 9.23 -7.47
N ILE A 186 -29.97 8.91 -6.77
CA ILE A 186 -28.97 9.90 -6.34
C ILE A 186 -28.34 10.55 -7.56
N ASN A 187 -27.95 9.77 -8.56
CA ASN A 187 -27.31 10.28 -9.78
C ASN A 187 -28.25 11.22 -10.58
N ASP A 188 -29.54 10.89 -10.68
CA ASP A 188 -30.53 11.75 -11.33
C ASP A 188 -30.71 13.09 -10.57
N ILE A 189 -30.74 13.03 -9.24
CA ILE A 189 -30.82 14.23 -8.40
C ILE A 189 -29.53 15.05 -8.48
N TYR A 190 -28.38 14.39 -8.52
CA TYR A 190 -27.09 15.04 -8.68
C TYR A 190 -27.06 15.95 -9.89
N PHE A 191 -27.44 15.46 -11.07
CA PHE A 191 -27.46 16.29 -12.30
C PHE A 191 -28.38 17.48 -12.16
N ARG A 192 -29.54 17.29 -11.57
CA ARG A 192 -30.50 18.38 -11.34
C ARG A 192 -29.93 19.45 -10.42
N VAL A 193 -29.39 19.05 -9.28
CA VAL A 193 -28.78 19.98 -8.30
C VAL A 193 -27.59 20.68 -8.93
N PHE A 194 -26.69 19.92 -9.58
CA PHE A 194 -25.53 20.44 -10.25
C PHE A 194 -25.88 21.52 -11.28
N ASP A 195 -26.86 21.27 -12.15
CA ASP A 195 -27.27 22.20 -13.18
C ASP A 195 -27.85 23.51 -12.61
N GLU A 196 -28.70 23.41 -11.57
CA GLU A 196 -29.23 24.58 -10.88
C GLU A 196 -28.15 25.43 -10.20
N LEU A 197 -27.13 24.81 -9.60
CA LEU A 197 -26.01 25.53 -8.96
C LEU A 197 -25.05 26.10 -9.99
N TYR A 198 -24.75 25.35 -11.05
CA TYR A 198 -23.94 25.82 -12.19
C TYR A 198 -24.51 27.10 -12.80
N ASP A 199 -25.82 27.19 -13.04
CA ASP A 199 -26.49 28.37 -13.56
C ASP A 199 -26.36 29.63 -12.67
N ILE A 200 -26.13 29.43 -11.35
CA ILE A 200 -25.87 30.54 -10.42
C ILE A 200 -24.41 31.04 -10.56
N ILE A 201 -23.44 30.14 -10.67
CA ILE A 201 -22.02 30.49 -10.55
C ILE A 201 -21.33 30.83 -11.86
N ARG A 202 -21.77 30.26 -12.97
CA ARG A 202 -21.09 30.37 -14.27
C ARG A 202 -20.76 31.78 -14.70
N GLU A 203 -19.62 31.93 -15.41
CA GLU A 203 -19.20 33.15 -16.09
C GLU A 203 -19.22 32.91 -17.62
N GLY A 204 -20.35 33.25 -18.29
CA GLY A 204 -20.60 32.71 -19.61
C GLY A 204 -20.89 31.22 -19.52
N ASP A 205 -20.06 30.39 -20.17
CA ASP A 205 -20.12 28.94 -20.04
C ASP A 205 -19.00 28.38 -19.13
N GLU A 206 -18.10 29.22 -18.65
CA GLU A 206 -16.96 28.82 -17.81
C GLU A 206 -17.37 28.65 -16.36
N MET A 207 -16.64 27.78 -15.65
CA MET A 207 -16.75 27.62 -14.20
C MET A 207 -15.41 27.31 -13.54
N ALA A 208 -15.36 27.45 -12.23
CA ALA A 208 -14.33 26.89 -11.40
C ALA A 208 -14.93 25.98 -10.32
N PHE A 209 -14.17 25.00 -9.89
CA PHE A 209 -14.50 24.11 -8.79
C PHE A 209 -13.83 24.63 -7.51
N CYS A 210 -14.50 24.63 -6.37
CA CYS A 210 -13.97 25.24 -5.16
C CYS A 210 -12.86 24.40 -4.52
N TYR A 211 -12.97 23.11 -4.61
CA TYR A 211 -11.96 22.16 -4.15
C TYR A 211 -10.87 22.04 -5.23
N PHE A 212 -9.60 22.11 -4.89
CA PHE A 212 -8.46 22.20 -5.83
C PHE A 212 -8.40 23.47 -6.70
N SER A 213 -9.31 24.43 -6.57
CA SER A 213 -9.35 25.66 -7.37
C SER A 213 -9.17 25.43 -8.88
N ALA A 214 -9.74 24.34 -9.43
CA ALA A 214 -9.62 24.00 -10.82
C ALA A 214 -10.62 24.76 -11.70
N TRP A 215 -10.28 25.00 -12.99
CA TRP A 215 -11.10 25.73 -13.95
C TRP A 215 -11.37 24.89 -15.21
N ALA A 216 -12.56 25.10 -15.80
CA ALA A 216 -12.92 24.56 -17.10
C ALA A 216 -13.72 25.55 -17.95
N PRO A 217 -13.65 25.44 -19.30
CA PRO A 217 -14.41 26.30 -20.22
C PRO A 217 -15.89 25.91 -20.32
N GLY A 218 -16.34 24.97 -19.51
CA GLY A 218 -17.70 24.46 -19.44
C GLY A 218 -17.96 23.77 -18.12
N LYS A 219 -19.00 22.95 -18.06
CA LYS A 219 -19.31 22.16 -16.84
C LYS A 219 -18.15 21.26 -16.48
N MET A 220 -17.72 21.30 -15.23
CA MET A 220 -16.72 20.39 -14.68
C MET A 220 -17.16 19.87 -13.30
N THR A 221 -16.73 18.68 -12.94
CA THR A 221 -16.95 18.13 -11.61
C THR A 221 -15.77 17.30 -11.12
N LYS A 222 -15.66 17.23 -9.80
CA LYS A 222 -14.84 16.24 -9.10
C LYS A 222 -15.72 15.03 -8.79
N LEU A 223 -15.19 13.86 -9.03
CA LEU A 223 -15.82 12.56 -8.78
C LEU A 223 -15.02 11.82 -7.71
N GLN A 224 -15.67 11.01 -6.87
CA GLN A 224 -15.02 10.20 -5.83
C GLN A 224 -15.88 9.01 -5.41
N CYS A 225 -15.30 8.12 -4.64
CA CYS A 225 -16.00 7.09 -3.87
C CYS A 225 -15.12 6.63 -2.71
N ASP A 226 -15.24 7.27 -1.54
CA ASP A 226 -14.37 7.00 -0.39
C ASP A 226 -14.67 5.65 0.25
N ILE A 227 -15.94 5.22 0.27
CA ILE A 227 -16.36 3.88 0.71
C ILE A 227 -15.75 2.76 -0.15
N SER A 228 -15.21 3.09 -1.32
CA SER A 228 -14.60 2.11 -2.22
C SER A 228 -13.42 1.36 -1.61
N THR A 229 -12.74 1.94 -0.64
CA THR A 229 -11.67 1.28 0.12
C THR A 229 -12.12 -0.01 0.83
N MET A 230 -13.41 -0.20 1.02
CA MET A 230 -14.01 -1.31 1.77
C MET A 230 -14.76 -2.33 0.91
N ILE A 231 -14.83 -2.11 -0.41
CA ILE A 231 -15.57 -2.98 -1.33
C ILE A 231 -14.66 -3.58 -2.39
N SER A 232 -15.08 -4.73 -2.94
CA SER A 232 -14.34 -5.40 -4.00
C SER A 232 -14.35 -4.63 -5.32
N THR A 233 -13.41 -4.93 -6.20
CA THR A 233 -13.41 -4.40 -7.58
C THR A 233 -14.66 -4.82 -8.35
N GLU A 234 -15.26 -5.98 -8.04
CA GLU A 234 -16.51 -6.44 -8.65
C GLU A 234 -17.69 -5.58 -8.19
N ASP A 235 -17.79 -5.28 -6.88
CA ASP A 235 -18.80 -4.38 -6.35
C ASP A 235 -18.63 -2.97 -6.91
N TYR A 236 -17.39 -2.49 -7.03
CA TYR A 236 -17.11 -1.19 -7.66
C TYR A 236 -17.60 -1.16 -9.13
N ARG A 237 -17.36 -2.21 -9.91
CA ARG A 237 -17.86 -2.33 -11.29
C ARG A 237 -19.39 -2.33 -11.36
N ARG A 238 -20.04 -2.90 -10.36
CA ARG A 238 -21.50 -3.01 -10.31
C ARG A 238 -22.16 -1.73 -9.82
N PHE A 239 -21.68 -1.18 -8.70
CA PHE A 239 -22.40 -0.14 -7.97
C PHE A 239 -21.82 1.27 -8.15
N VAL A 240 -20.60 1.44 -8.65
CA VAL A 240 -19.92 2.74 -8.73
C VAL A 240 -19.61 3.11 -10.19
N GLN A 241 -18.85 2.28 -10.90
CA GLN A 241 -18.38 2.58 -12.25
C GLN A 241 -19.47 3.03 -13.23
N PRO A 242 -20.69 2.43 -13.28
CA PRO A 242 -21.72 2.85 -14.23
C PRO A 242 -22.16 4.31 -14.02
N PHE A 243 -22.25 4.74 -12.77
CA PHE A 243 -22.68 6.09 -12.41
C PHE A 243 -21.57 7.12 -12.65
N ILE A 244 -20.32 6.80 -12.31
CA ILE A 244 -19.16 7.63 -12.68
C ILE A 244 -19.08 7.80 -14.19
N ARG A 245 -19.24 6.73 -14.96
CA ARG A 245 -19.25 6.80 -16.44
C ARG A 245 -20.38 7.68 -16.96
N GLU A 246 -21.59 7.57 -16.42
CA GLU A 246 -22.71 8.43 -16.81
C GLU A 246 -22.42 9.91 -16.52
N GLN A 247 -21.78 10.20 -15.40
CA GLN A 247 -21.38 11.55 -15.04
C GLN A 247 -20.29 12.08 -16.00
N CYS A 248 -19.29 11.27 -16.35
CA CYS A 248 -18.27 11.63 -17.33
C CYS A 248 -18.87 11.87 -18.75
N GLN A 249 -19.93 11.16 -19.13
CA GLN A 249 -20.61 11.34 -20.41
C GLN A 249 -21.44 12.63 -20.46
N LYS A 250 -22.00 13.06 -19.34
CA LYS A 250 -22.86 14.27 -19.27
C LYS A 250 -22.10 15.54 -18.92
N ILE A 251 -20.96 15.43 -18.23
CA ILE A 251 -20.13 16.55 -17.80
C ILE A 251 -18.79 16.45 -18.52
N PRO A 252 -18.44 17.40 -19.39
CA PRO A 252 -17.31 17.27 -20.33
C PRO A 252 -15.92 17.35 -19.66
N TYR A 253 -15.81 17.89 -18.44
CA TYR A 253 -14.55 18.02 -17.71
C TYR A 253 -14.68 17.34 -16.36
N THR A 254 -13.99 16.22 -16.17
CA THR A 254 -14.11 15.38 -14.98
C THR A 254 -12.76 15.05 -14.38
N LEU A 255 -12.66 15.22 -13.08
CA LEU A 255 -11.49 14.93 -12.25
C LEU A 255 -11.90 13.91 -11.17
N TYR A 256 -11.35 12.70 -11.21
CA TYR A 256 -11.62 11.73 -10.17
C TYR A 256 -10.65 11.90 -8.99
N HIS A 257 -11.18 12.08 -7.80
CA HIS A 257 -10.44 12.10 -6.54
C HIS A 257 -10.23 10.67 -6.07
N LEU A 258 -9.01 10.17 -6.22
CA LEU A 258 -8.59 8.85 -5.73
C LEU A 258 -7.95 9.06 -4.36
N ASP A 259 -8.65 8.64 -3.30
CA ASP A 259 -8.24 8.88 -1.91
C ASP A 259 -7.79 7.60 -1.21
N GLY A 260 -6.55 7.64 -0.73
CA GLY A 260 -5.93 6.59 0.05
C GLY A 260 -5.48 5.35 -0.73
N VAL A 261 -4.46 4.71 -0.20
CA VAL A 261 -3.88 3.48 -0.81
C VAL A 261 -4.89 2.34 -0.91
N GLY A 262 -5.89 2.31 -0.01
CA GLY A 262 -6.97 1.32 -0.02
C GLY A 262 -7.85 1.39 -1.27
N ALA A 263 -7.95 2.55 -1.95
CA ALA A 263 -8.74 2.71 -3.17
C ALA A 263 -7.96 2.38 -4.46
N MET A 264 -6.64 2.20 -4.38
CA MET A 264 -5.77 2.00 -5.56
C MET A 264 -6.11 0.75 -6.38
N HIS A 265 -6.69 -0.29 -5.76
CA HIS A 265 -7.07 -1.51 -6.46
C HIS A 265 -8.22 -1.28 -7.47
N HIS A 266 -8.93 -0.15 -7.39
CA HIS A 266 -9.94 0.25 -8.36
C HIS A 266 -9.37 1.04 -9.54
N LEU A 267 -8.11 1.47 -9.49
CA LEU A 267 -7.51 2.24 -10.58
C LEU A 267 -7.68 1.60 -11.97
N PRO A 268 -7.46 0.28 -12.16
CA PRO A 268 -7.68 -0.34 -13.47
C PRO A 268 -9.10 -0.12 -14.00
N VAL A 269 -10.11 -0.18 -13.13
CA VAL A 269 -11.52 0.02 -13.48
C VAL A 269 -11.82 1.49 -13.81
N LEU A 270 -11.20 2.42 -13.11
CA LEU A 270 -11.29 3.85 -13.42
C LEU A 270 -10.67 4.19 -14.78
N LEU A 271 -9.53 3.57 -15.10
CA LEU A 271 -8.85 3.80 -16.38
C LEU A 271 -9.62 3.26 -17.58
N GLU A 272 -10.58 2.34 -17.39
CA GLU A 272 -11.49 1.85 -18.42
C GLU A 272 -12.60 2.87 -18.80
N ILE A 273 -12.77 3.95 -18.04
CA ILE A 273 -13.74 4.99 -18.35
C ILE A 273 -13.07 5.96 -19.33
N GLU A 274 -13.37 5.81 -20.63
CA GLU A 274 -12.72 6.61 -21.69
C GLU A 274 -12.95 8.12 -21.50
N GLU A 275 -14.16 8.49 -21.08
CA GLU A 275 -14.58 9.88 -20.92
C GLU A 275 -13.99 10.60 -19.70
N LEU A 276 -13.40 9.89 -18.73
CA LEU A 276 -12.73 10.47 -17.57
C LEU A 276 -11.45 11.20 -18.01
N ASN A 277 -11.32 12.50 -17.69
CA ASN A 277 -10.22 13.32 -18.18
C ASN A 277 -8.99 13.28 -17.29
N ALA A 278 -9.16 13.29 -15.98
CA ALA A 278 -8.04 13.42 -15.04
C ALA A 278 -8.27 12.63 -13.75
N ILE A 279 -7.18 12.26 -13.09
CA ILE A 279 -7.20 11.63 -11.75
C ILE A 279 -6.32 12.47 -10.83
N GLN A 280 -6.87 12.85 -9.69
CA GLN A 280 -6.17 13.47 -8.58
C GLN A 280 -5.85 12.38 -7.56
N TRP A 281 -4.64 12.41 -7.02
CA TRP A 281 -4.18 11.45 -6.03
C TRP A 281 -3.95 12.10 -4.67
N THR A 282 -4.62 11.58 -3.66
CA THR A 282 -4.40 11.86 -2.24
C THR A 282 -3.90 10.59 -1.55
N PRO A 283 -2.68 10.57 -1.00
CA PRO A 283 -2.09 9.36 -0.44
C PRO A 283 -2.78 8.80 0.82
N GLY A 284 -3.46 9.66 1.57
CA GLY A 284 -4.07 9.30 2.85
C GLY A 284 -3.13 9.48 4.05
N VAL A 285 -3.68 9.26 5.24
CA VAL A 285 -2.97 9.48 6.53
C VAL A 285 -1.85 8.46 6.70
N GLY A 286 -0.69 8.94 7.13
CA GLY A 286 0.49 8.09 7.36
C GLY A 286 1.33 7.81 6.11
N GLU A 287 0.87 8.22 4.94
CA GLU A 287 1.56 8.05 3.68
C GLU A 287 2.38 9.32 3.30
N PRO A 288 3.50 9.18 2.55
CA PRO A 288 4.20 10.35 2.02
C PRO A 288 3.32 11.10 1.03
N GLN A 289 3.45 12.43 1.00
CA GLN A 289 2.64 13.33 0.17
C GLN A 289 2.87 13.12 -1.33
N GLY A 290 2.04 13.76 -2.17
CA GLY A 290 1.95 13.52 -3.62
C GLY A 290 3.23 13.76 -4.41
N GLY A 291 4.20 14.53 -3.89
CA GLY A 291 5.52 14.73 -4.52
C GLY A 291 6.49 13.56 -4.37
N SER A 292 6.18 12.60 -3.50
CA SER A 292 7.06 11.47 -3.20
C SER A 292 7.27 10.55 -4.40
N SER A 293 8.49 10.02 -4.53
CA SER A 293 8.85 9.03 -5.54
C SER A 293 8.02 7.74 -5.48
N LYS A 294 7.41 7.45 -4.33
CA LYS A 294 6.46 6.34 -4.15
C LYS A 294 5.33 6.36 -5.18
N TRP A 295 4.90 7.55 -5.62
CA TRP A 295 3.72 7.72 -6.47
C TRP A 295 4.03 7.89 -7.95
N TYR A 296 5.30 7.97 -8.36
CA TYR A 296 5.66 8.22 -9.75
C TYR A 296 5.15 7.16 -10.72
N GLU A 297 5.10 5.90 -10.30
CA GLU A 297 4.53 4.83 -11.13
C GLU A 297 3.02 4.95 -11.28
N LEU A 298 2.31 5.31 -10.20
CA LEU A 298 0.88 5.60 -10.25
C LEU A 298 0.59 6.70 -11.29
N TYR A 299 1.33 7.80 -11.23
CA TYR A 299 1.17 8.89 -12.18
C TYR A 299 1.47 8.47 -13.61
N ARG A 300 2.54 7.69 -13.83
CA ARG A 300 2.85 7.12 -15.16
C ARG A 300 1.74 6.22 -15.69
N LYS A 301 1.14 5.37 -14.86
CA LYS A 301 0.00 4.53 -15.25
C LYS A 301 -1.19 5.37 -15.71
N ILE A 302 -1.51 6.43 -14.99
CA ILE A 302 -2.61 7.33 -15.32
C ILE A 302 -2.32 8.09 -16.63
N LEU A 303 -1.13 8.67 -16.76
CA LEU A 303 -0.70 9.40 -17.96
C LEU A 303 -0.63 8.48 -19.19
N ASN A 304 -0.10 7.27 -19.06
CA ASN A 304 -0.04 6.28 -20.14
C ASN A 304 -1.43 5.79 -20.58
N ALA A 305 -2.43 5.88 -19.73
CA ALA A 305 -3.82 5.62 -20.08
C ALA A 305 -4.51 6.83 -20.76
N GLY A 306 -3.74 7.89 -21.08
CA GLY A 306 -4.23 9.09 -21.76
C GLY A 306 -5.02 10.05 -20.86
N LYS A 307 -4.89 9.92 -19.53
CA LYS A 307 -5.56 10.79 -18.56
C LYS A 307 -4.54 11.72 -17.89
N SER A 308 -4.96 12.93 -17.56
CA SER A 308 -4.12 13.88 -16.81
C SER A 308 -4.04 13.51 -15.35
N VAL A 309 -2.95 13.93 -14.68
CA VAL A 309 -2.77 13.73 -13.24
C VAL A 309 -2.77 15.05 -12.49
N MET A 310 -3.26 15.02 -11.25
CA MET A 310 -3.10 16.08 -10.26
C MET A 310 -2.43 15.49 -9.04
N ALA A 311 -1.22 15.97 -8.72
CA ALA A 311 -0.44 15.61 -7.55
C ALA A 311 -0.56 16.71 -6.51
N CYS A 312 -0.90 16.37 -5.28
CA CYS A 312 -1.20 17.32 -4.21
C CYS A 312 -0.17 17.31 -3.09
N HIS A 313 -0.08 18.44 -2.39
CA HIS A 313 0.80 18.64 -1.24
C HIS A 313 2.28 18.40 -1.55
N LEU A 314 2.78 19.03 -2.61
CA LEU A 314 4.19 19.01 -2.96
C LEU A 314 4.97 20.12 -2.26
N THR A 315 6.23 19.86 -2.02
CA THR A 315 7.23 20.91 -1.76
C THR A 315 7.92 21.35 -3.06
N VAL A 316 8.55 22.54 -3.04
CA VAL A 316 9.27 23.05 -4.24
C VAL A 316 10.39 22.10 -4.69
N ASP A 317 11.07 21.47 -3.74
CA ASP A 317 12.18 20.55 -4.00
C ASP A 317 11.72 19.24 -4.71
N GLU A 318 10.46 18.86 -4.55
CA GLU A 318 9.89 17.66 -5.15
C GLU A 318 9.48 17.87 -6.62
N ILE A 319 9.29 19.11 -7.07
CA ILE A 319 8.86 19.42 -8.45
C ILE A 319 9.82 18.85 -9.48
N LYS A 320 11.11 19.13 -9.34
CA LYS A 320 12.11 18.70 -10.32
C LYS A 320 12.27 17.18 -10.38
N PRO A 321 12.42 16.45 -9.26
CA PRO A 321 12.43 14.99 -9.26
C PRO A 321 11.17 14.37 -9.88
N LEU A 322 9.99 14.88 -9.54
CA LEU A 322 8.73 14.40 -10.08
C LEU A 322 8.68 14.56 -11.61
N LEU A 323 8.90 15.79 -12.13
CA LEU A 323 8.83 16.05 -13.57
C LEU A 323 9.91 15.29 -14.37
N ASN A 324 11.09 15.03 -13.79
CA ASN A 324 12.10 14.18 -14.42
C ASN A 324 11.62 12.74 -14.63
N ASN A 325 10.72 12.26 -13.78
CA ASN A 325 10.25 10.88 -13.79
C ASN A 325 8.95 10.66 -14.57
N ILE A 326 8.02 11.62 -14.51
CA ILE A 326 6.71 11.46 -15.16
C ILE A 326 6.53 12.34 -16.42
N GLY A 327 7.47 13.26 -16.69
CA GLY A 327 7.40 14.20 -17.80
C GLY A 327 6.59 15.46 -17.45
N THR A 328 6.33 16.28 -18.48
CA THR A 328 5.66 17.58 -18.36
C THR A 328 4.30 17.63 -19.06
N GLU A 329 3.81 16.50 -19.54
CA GLU A 329 2.56 16.43 -20.29
C GLU A 329 1.42 15.92 -19.40
N GLY A 330 0.35 16.74 -19.29
CA GLY A 330 -0.85 16.37 -18.53
C GLY A 330 -0.68 16.41 -17.00
N VAL A 331 0.25 17.22 -16.48
CA VAL A 331 0.59 17.25 -15.06
C VAL A 331 0.05 18.52 -14.39
N HIS A 332 -0.66 18.37 -13.28
CA HIS A 332 -1.07 19.44 -12.39
C HIS A 332 -0.38 19.26 -11.04
N LEU A 333 0.38 20.27 -10.63
CA LEU A 333 1.14 20.30 -9.39
C LEU A 333 0.43 21.23 -8.41
N GLU A 334 -0.01 20.70 -7.28
CA GLU A 334 -0.48 21.48 -6.14
C GLU A 334 0.60 21.52 -5.06
N VAL A 335 1.25 22.69 -4.94
CA VAL A 335 2.44 22.90 -4.13
C VAL A 335 2.10 23.73 -2.90
N ASP A 336 2.53 23.33 -1.73
CA ASP A 336 2.29 24.01 -0.46
C ASP A 336 3.28 25.17 -0.25
N PHE A 337 3.08 26.27 -1.01
CA PHE A 337 3.93 27.45 -0.94
C PHE A 337 3.74 28.23 0.35
N GLN A 338 4.86 28.71 0.92
CA GLN A 338 4.84 29.56 2.09
C GLN A 338 4.91 31.05 1.76
N ASN A 339 5.40 31.41 0.58
CA ASN A 339 5.60 32.81 0.16
C ASN A 339 5.78 32.93 -1.36
N GLU A 340 5.68 34.19 -1.88
CA GLU A 340 5.82 34.45 -3.32
C GLU A 340 7.18 34.07 -3.91
N LYS A 341 8.26 34.05 -3.12
CA LYS A 341 9.58 33.69 -3.61
C LYS A 341 9.65 32.20 -3.99
N GLU A 342 9.04 31.33 -3.20
CA GLU A 342 8.92 29.91 -3.53
C GLU A 342 8.10 29.68 -4.82
N VAL A 343 7.04 30.45 -5.02
CA VAL A 343 6.27 30.40 -6.28
C VAL A 343 7.16 30.77 -7.48
N GLU A 344 7.97 31.82 -7.36
CA GLU A 344 8.90 32.27 -8.41
C GLU A 344 10.00 31.22 -8.68
N GLU A 345 10.47 30.52 -7.65
CA GLU A 345 11.42 29.43 -7.77
C GLU A 345 10.82 28.24 -8.52
N ALA A 346 9.62 27.80 -8.14
CA ALA A 346 8.89 26.72 -8.81
C ALA A 346 8.61 27.05 -10.28
N MET A 347 8.20 28.30 -10.58
CA MET A 347 8.00 28.75 -11.96
C MET A 347 9.30 28.62 -12.79
N LYS A 348 10.45 29.03 -12.24
CA LYS A 348 11.75 28.88 -12.93
C LYS A 348 12.13 27.41 -13.15
N ILE A 349 11.84 26.53 -12.19
CA ILE A 349 12.06 25.10 -12.38
C ILE A 349 11.29 24.59 -13.61
N ILE A 350 9.99 24.92 -13.72
CA ILE A 350 9.15 24.49 -14.85
C ILE A 350 9.58 25.12 -16.17
N GLU A 351 9.98 26.41 -16.19
CA GLU A 351 10.49 27.07 -17.38
C GLU A 351 11.76 26.40 -17.93
N ASN A 352 12.65 25.96 -17.06
CA ASN A 352 13.86 25.26 -17.46
C ASN A 352 13.57 23.91 -18.15
N PHE A 353 12.50 23.22 -17.78
CA PHE A 353 12.06 22.03 -18.51
C PHE A 353 11.59 22.38 -19.92
N LYS A 354 10.83 23.46 -20.11
CA LYS A 354 10.35 23.91 -21.44
C LYS A 354 11.49 24.31 -22.38
N HIS A 355 12.58 24.85 -21.85
CA HIS A 355 13.75 25.24 -22.64
C HIS A 355 14.68 24.06 -22.99
N SER A 356 14.69 22.98 -22.18
CA SER A 356 15.44 21.77 -22.53
C SER A 356 14.83 21.01 -23.70
N ASP A 357 13.51 21.05 -23.85
CA ASP A 357 12.79 20.42 -24.96
C ASP A 357 12.95 21.16 -26.29
N CYS A 358 13.30 22.48 -26.26
CA CYS A 358 13.48 23.28 -27.46
C CYS A 358 14.85 23.07 -28.14
N CYS A 359 15.84 22.49 -27.48
CA CYS A 359 17.19 22.27 -28.01
C CYS A 359 17.47 20.84 -28.48
N CYS A 360 16.52 19.92 -28.28
CA CYS A 360 16.62 18.55 -28.75
C CYS A 360 15.45 18.23 -29.68
N GLY A 361 15.60 18.63 -30.95
CA GLY A 361 14.73 18.13 -32.00
C GLY A 361 14.69 16.62 -31.98
N ASN A 362 13.46 16.07 -32.06
CA ASN A 362 13.11 14.68 -32.27
C ASN A 362 14.30 13.78 -32.63
N GLN A 363 14.91 13.20 -31.62
CA GLN A 363 15.56 11.93 -31.80
C GLN A 363 14.89 10.98 -30.79
N HIS A 364 13.89 10.26 -31.25
CA HIS A 364 13.70 8.89 -30.81
C HIS A 364 15.06 8.19 -31.03
N VAL A 365 15.93 8.32 -30.07
CA VAL A 365 17.02 7.40 -29.91
C VAL A 365 16.36 6.17 -29.28
N GLU A 366 15.92 5.27 -30.17
CA GLU A 366 15.96 3.86 -29.86
C GLU A 366 17.32 3.61 -29.20
N ARG A 367 17.31 3.40 -27.89
CA ARG A 367 18.50 2.87 -27.19
C ARG A 367 18.62 1.40 -27.50
N GLU A 368 18.67 1.07 -28.78
CA GLU A 368 19.41 -0.06 -29.28
C GLU A 368 20.83 0.42 -29.48
N GLY A 369 21.76 -0.12 -28.71
CA GLY A 369 23.15 -0.02 -29.06
C GLY A 369 24.09 0.67 -28.08
N LEU A 370 24.12 0.20 -26.82
CA LEU A 370 25.37 0.08 -26.09
C LEU A 370 25.49 -1.34 -25.55
N LEU A 371 25.04 -2.30 -26.34
CA LEU A 371 25.56 -3.66 -26.32
C LEU A 371 26.81 -3.63 -27.17
N ASN A 372 27.96 -3.78 -26.49
CA ASN A 372 29.17 -4.12 -27.16
C ASN A 372 28.90 -5.38 -28.01
N PRO A 373 29.01 -5.35 -29.37
CA PRO A 373 28.48 -6.42 -30.22
C PRO A 373 29.22 -7.78 -30.13
N GLN A 374 29.94 -8.04 -29.04
CA GLN A 374 30.70 -9.28 -28.82
C GLN A 374 30.62 -9.87 -27.41
N VAL A 375 29.74 -9.35 -26.53
CA VAL A 375 29.55 -9.96 -25.20
C VAL A 375 28.48 -11.06 -25.31
N ARG A 376 28.90 -12.31 -25.04
CA ARG A 376 28.01 -13.48 -25.00
C ARG A 376 27.01 -13.35 -23.84
N SER A 377 25.80 -13.91 -23.99
CA SER A 377 24.86 -13.95 -22.90
C SER A 377 25.32 -14.89 -21.77
N ILE A 378 24.80 -14.70 -20.56
CA ILE A 378 25.10 -15.57 -19.43
C ILE A 378 24.69 -17.02 -19.72
N GLU A 379 23.58 -17.23 -20.44
CA GLU A 379 23.14 -18.55 -20.89
C GLU A 379 24.14 -19.21 -21.84
N GLU A 380 24.65 -18.47 -22.83
CA GLU A 380 25.66 -18.97 -23.77
C GLU A 380 26.96 -19.36 -23.08
N GLU A 381 27.36 -18.63 -22.03
CA GLU A 381 28.52 -18.99 -21.23
C GLU A 381 28.29 -20.22 -20.35
N MET A 382 27.13 -20.39 -19.73
CA MET A 382 26.76 -21.57 -18.96
C MET A 382 26.66 -22.86 -19.81
N ASP A 383 26.45 -22.74 -21.11
CA ASP A 383 26.46 -23.90 -22.00
C ASP A 383 27.87 -24.38 -22.28
N LYS A 384 28.88 -23.56 -22.08
CA LYS A 384 30.28 -23.86 -22.33
C LYS A 384 31.07 -24.31 -21.11
N ARG A 385 30.76 -23.68 -19.95
CA ARG A 385 31.53 -23.90 -18.72
C ARG A 385 30.67 -23.67 -17.49
N ILE A 386 31.11 -24.17 -16.34
CA ILE A 386 30.52 -23.81 -15.05
C ILE A 386 30.99 -22.39 -14.72
N LEU A 387 30.03 -21.54 -14.32
CA LEU A 387 30.29 -20.18 -13.87
C LEU A 387 30.48 -20.12 -12.35
N VAL A 388 31.38 -19.25 -11.91
CA VAL A 388 31.67 -19.01 -10.50
C VAL A 388 30.93 -17.77 -10.04
N LEU A 389 29.99 -17.98 -9.12
CA LEU A 389 29.31 -16.88 -8.39
C LEU A 389 30.26 -16.36 -7.31
N ASP A 390 30.12 -15.13 -6.93
CA ASP A 390 30.83 -14.52 -5.79
C ASP A 390 30.53 -15.21 -4.45
N GLY A 391 31.10 -14.69 -3.38
CA GLY A 391 30.93 -15.18 -2.01
C GLY A 391 30.04 -14.29 -1.14
N ALA A 392 29.98 -14.60 0.14
CA ALA A 392 29.16 -13.87 1.10
C ALA A 392 29.63 -12.41 1.30
N GLN A 393 28.96 -11.48 0.66
CA GLN A 393 29.27 -10.05 0.78
C GLN A 393 29.17 -9.57 2.22
N GLY A 394 28.10 -9.96 2.94
CA GLY A 394 27.93 -9.63 4.35
C GLY A 394 29.08 -10.09 5.24
N THR A 395 29.55 -11.34 5.06
CA THR A 395 30.74 -11.88 5.75
C THR A 395 31.98 -11.06 5.44
N THR A 396 32.16 -10.68 4.18
CA THR A 396 33.33 -9.90 3.74
C THR A 396 33.28 -8.47 4.29
N ILE A 397 32.09 -7.83 4.34
CA ILE A 397 31.89 -6.50 4.94
C ILE A 397 32.19 -6.51 6.44
N GLN A 398 31.82 -7.56 7.16
CA GLN A 398 32.11 -7.69 8.61
C GLN A 398 33.62 -7.62 8.92
N GLN A 399 34.50 -8.01 7.97
CA GLN A 399 35.95 -7.91 8.14
C GLN A 399 36.43 -6.46 8.30
N TYR A 400 35.70 -5.46 7.75
CA TYR A 400 36.04 -4.03 7.86
C TYR A 400 35.71 -3.45 9.24
N LYS A 401 34.90 -4.14 10.07
CA LYS A 401 34.54 -3.73 11.45
C LYS A 401 34.05 -2.28 11.52
N LEU A 402 33.14 -1.93 10.61
CA LEU A 402 32.64 -0.57 10.46
C LEU A 402 31.96 -0.05 11.73
N SER A 403 32.20 1.25 12.05
CA SER A 403 31.51 1.96 13.12
C SER A 403 30.14 2.48 12.63
N GLU A 404 29.29 2.93 13.57
CA GLU A 404 28.01 3.56 13.25
C GLU A 404 28.22 4.78 12.31
N GLU A 405 29.22 5.62 12.57
CA GLU A 405 29.51 6.79 11.75
C GLU A 405 29.90 6.40 10.30
N GLN A 406 30.56 5.25 10.12
CA GLN A 406 30.90 4.73 8.79
C GLN A 406 29.68 4.19 8.03
N TYR A 407 28.68 3.64 8.74
CA TYR A 407 27.39 3.28 8.15
C TYR A 407 26.58 4.52 7.78
N ARG A 408 26.59 5.57 8.60
CA ARG A 408 25.88 6.84 8.34
C ARG A 408 26.48 7.60 7.15
N GLY A 409 27.78 7.59 7.03
CA GLY A 409 28.45 8.47 6.08
C GLY A 409 28.11 9.93 6.29
N ARG A 410 28.26 10.76 5.25
CA ARG A 410 27.91 12.19 5.31
C ARG A 410 26.40 12.41 5.14
N SER A 411 25.75 11.58 4.35
CA SER A 411 24.35 11.77 3.95
C SER A 411 23.34 11.47 5.06
N PHE A 412 23.76 10.73 6.10
CA PHE A 412 22.91 10.33 7.23
C PHE A 412 23.52 10.71 8.58
N ALA A 413 24.38 11.74 8.62
CA ALA A 413 25.05 12.17 9.86
C ALA A 413 24.07 12.51 10.98
N ASP A 414 22.97 13.17 10.65
CA ASP A 414 21.93 13.62 11.59
C ASP A 414 20.72 12.66 11.66
N PHE A 415 20.81 11.46 11.07
CA PHE A 415 19.71 10.52 11.04
C PHE A 415 19.34 10.03 12.45
N ASN A 416 18.05 10.03 12.76
CA ASN A 416 17.54 9.59 14.06
C ASN A 416 17.24 8.08 14.06
N GLY A 417 18.22 7.26 14.40
CA GLY A 417 18.14 5.80 14.44
C GLY A 417 19.53 5.18 14.34
N GLU A 418 19.67 3.89 14.62
CA GLU A 418 20.89 3.11 14.43
C GLU A 418 20.93 2.56 13.01
N LEU A 419 22.03 2.79 12.28
CA LEU A 419 22.23 2.32 10.90
C LEU A 419 23.28 1.20 10.78
N LYS A 420 24.00 0.91 11.86
CA LYS A 420 24.97 -0.17 11.90
C LYS A 420 24.27 -1.51 11.64
N GLY A 421 24.77 -2.26 10.67
CA GLY A 421 24.18 -3.53 10.22
C GLY A 421 23.24 -3.40 9.01
N CYS A 422 22.85 -2.18 8.61
CA CYS A 422 22.17 -1.94 7.35
C CYS A 422 23.23 -1.94 6.21
N ASN A 423 23.68 -3.13 5.85
CA ASN A 423 24.77 -3.26 4.88
C ASN A 423 24.42 -2.69 3.51
N ASP A 424 23.20 -2.87 3.06
CA ASP A 424 22.73 -2.37 1.75
C ASP A 424 22.84 -0.85 1.62
N LEU A 425 22.75 -0.13 2.74
CA LEU A 425 22.92 1.33 2.78
C LEU A 425 24.34 1.78 2.38
N LEU A 426 25.35 0.91 2.54
CA LEU A 426 26.75 1.22 2.18
C LEU A 426 26.91 1.54 0.71
N ASN A 427 26.03 1.07 -0.17
CA ASN A 427 26.04 1.47 -1.58
C ASN A 427 25.92 3.00 -1.77
N ILE A 428 25.23 3.69 -0.83
CA ILE A 428 25.09 5.15 -0.86
C ILE A 428 26.09 5.84 0.06
N THR A 429 26.28 5.29 1.26
CA THR A 429 27.05 6.00 2.31
C THR A 429 28.55 5.73 2.23
N ASN A 430 28.94 4.55 1.74
CA ASN A 430 30.34 4.14 1.64
C ASN A 430 30.59 3.22 0.40
N PRO A 431 30.30 3.72 -0.82
CA PRO A 431 30.36 2.94 -2.05
C PRO A 431 31.73 2.32 -2.31
N GLY A 432 32.81 2.93 -1.76
CA GLY A 432 34.17 2.42 -1.88
C GLY A 432 34.35 1.03 -1.27
N ILE A 433 33.69 0.74 -0.16
CA ILE A 433 33.72 -0.59 0.47
C ILE A 433 32.98 -1.60 -0.40
N CYS A 434 31.80 -1.28 -0.92
CA CYS A 434 31.07 -2.18 -1.82
C CYS A 434 31.88 -2.48 -3.09
N ALA A 435 32.51 -1.46 -3.67
CA ALA A 435 33.39 -1.64 -4.82
C ALA A 435 34.61 -2.52 -4.49
N ASP A 436 35.21 -2.36 -3.32
CA ASP A 436 36.34 -3.19 -2.90
C ASP A 436 35.97 -4.67 -2.72
N VAL A 437 34.79 -4.93 -2.14
CA VAL A 437 34.25 -6.29 -2.00
C VAL A 437 34.09 -6.95 -3.38
N HIS A 438 33.44 -6.27 -4.32
CA HIS A 438 33.28 -6.77 -5.69
C HIS A 438 34.64 -6.99 -6.37
N ARG A 439 35.58 -6.05 -6.22
CA ARG A 439 36.94 -6.19 -6.75
C ARG A 439 37.65 -7.44 -6.23
N ARG A 440 37.58 -7.71 -4.90
CA ARG A 440 38.18 -8.89 -4.29
C ARG A 440 37.60 -10.19 -4.87
N PHE A 441 36.30 -10.26 -5.14
CA PHE A 441 35.70 -11.43 -5.77
C PHE A 441 36.09 -11.58 -7.25
N CYS A 442 36.20 -10.49 -8.01
CA CYS A 442 36.74 -10.54 -9.38
C CYS A 442 38.17 -11.10 -9.39
N GLU A 443 39.03 -10.61 -8.50
CA GLU A 443 40.43 -11.09 -8.35
C GLU A 443 40.52 -12.54 -7.87
N ALA A 444 39.53 -13.01 -7.14
CA ALA A 444 39.40 -14.40 -6.74
C ALA A 444 38.94 -15.31 -7.90
N GLY A 445 38.41 -14.77 -8.96
CA GLY A 445 38.01 -15.51 -10.14
C GLY A 445 36.53 -15.66 -10.38
N ALA A 446 35.68 -14.91 -9.67
CA ALA A 446 34.24 -14.89 -9.90
C ALA A 446 33.92 -14.47 -11.34
N ASP A 447 32.87 -15.08 -11.89
CA ASP A 447 32.31 -14.80 -13.21
C ASP A 447 30.96 -14.04 -13.08
N ILE A 448 30.31 -14.13 -11.92
CA ILE A 448 29.08 -13.46 -11.60
C ILE A 448 29.27 -12.72 -10.28
N LEU A 449 28.97 -11.41 -10.28
CA LEU A 449 28.92 -10.57 -9.10
C LEU A 449 27.45 -10.32 -8.72
N THR A 450 27.10 -10.58 -7.47
CA THR A 450 25.77 -10.24 -6.95
C THR A 450 25.77 -8.78 -6.48
N THR A 451 24.77 -7.98 -6.84
CA THR A 451 24.63 -6.62 -6.29
C THR A 451 24.46 -6.68 -4.77
N HIS A 452 24.97 -5.68 -4.07
CA HIS A 452 24.88 -5.63 -2.61
C HIS A 452 23.51 -5.13 -2.17
N THR A 453 22.45 -5.94 -2.40
CA THR A 453 21.04 -5.57 -2.28
C THR A 453 20.16 -6.66 -1.63
N PHE A 454 20.75 -7.57 -0.86
CA PHE A 454 20.05 -8.71 -0.26
C PHE A 454 18.83 -8.30 0.58
N ASN A 455 18.94 -7.23 1.37
CA ASN A 455 17.85 -6.67 2.19
C ASN A 455 17.35 -5.32 1.65
N ALA A 456 17.66 -4.96 0.40
CA ALA A 456 17.34 -3.64 -0.16
C ALA A 456 15.89 -3.53 -0.64
N GLN A 457 14.93 -4.17 0.03
CA GLN A 457 13.50 -4.03 -0.18
C GLN A 457 12.83 -3.33 1.02
N ARG A 458 11.66 -2.72 0.78
CA ARG A 458 11.00 -1.83 1.75
C ARG A 458 10.72 -2.44 3.12
N ILE A 459 10.45 -3.74 3.19
CA ILE A 459 10.12 -4.45 4.44
C ILE A 459 11.36 -4.50 5.34
N SER A 460 12.49 -4.98 4.81
CA SER A 460 13.74 -5.05 5.58
C SER A 460 14.34 -3.67 5.87
N LEU A 461 14.31 -2.74 4.89
CA LEU A 461 14.76 -1.36 5.09
C LEU A 461 13.85 -0.58 6.04
N GLY A 462 12.57 -0.97 6.16
CA GLY A 462 11.62 -0.39 7.10
C GLY A 462 12.08 -0.50 8.57
N GLY A 463 12.72 -1.63 8.93
CA GLY A 463 13.34 -1.81 10.25
C GLY A 463 14.40 -0.77 10.61
N PHE A 464 15.04 -0.17 9.60
CA PHE A 464 15.99 0.94 9.73
C PHE A 464 15.37 2.31 9.41
N LYS A 465 14.05 2.41 9.21
CA LYS A 465 13.33 3.62 8.75
C LYS A 465 13.82 4.13 7.38
N LEU A 466 14.31 3.24 6.53
CA LEU A 466 14.90 3.53 5.22
C LEU A 466 14.09 2.98 4.04
N ALA A 467 12.81 2.61 4.25
CA ALA A 467 11.95 2.08 3.20
C ALA A 467 11.86 3.00 1.96
N HIS A 468 11.98 4.32 2.15
CA HIS A 468 11.99 5.31 1.08
C HIS A 468 13.30 5.33 0.24
N LYS A 469 14.30 4.52 0.59
CA LYS A 469 15.61 4.45 -0.07
C LYS A 469 15.80 3.20 -0.93
N VAL A 470 14.77 2.40 -1.12
CA VAL A 470 14.83 1.17 -1.92
C VAL A 470 15.42 1.44 -3.31
N HIS A 471 14.84 2.36 -4.06
CA HIS A 471 15.30 2.68 -5.42
C HIS A 471 16.75 3.17 -5.43
N ASP A 472 17.08 4.17 -4.60
CA ASP A 472 18.42 4.77 -4.57
C ASP A 472 19.50 3.72 -4.26
N ILE A 473 19.25 2.84 -3.30
CA ILE A 473 20.19 1.78 -2.88
C ILE A 473 20.39 0.78 -4.01
N ASN A 474 19.32 0.31 -4.63
CA ASN A 474 19.42 -0.70 -5.70
C ASN A 474 20.10 -0.14 -6.96
N ILE A 475 19.79 1.09 -7.37
CA ILE A 475 20.46 1.75 -8.50
C ILE A 475 21.96 1.96 -8.21
N ALA A 476 22.30 2.45 -7.02
CA ALA A 476 23.70 2.64 -6.63
C ALA A 476 24.47 1.31 -6.62
N ALA A 477 23.88 0.25 -6.09
CA ALA A 477 24.47 -1.09 -6.07
C ALA A 477 24.74 -1.62 -7.48
N CYS A 478 23.78 -1.48 -8.39
CA CYS A 478 23.97 -1.85 -9.81
C CYS A 478 25.12 -1.08 -10.44
N ALA A 479 25.17 0.23 -10.25
CA ALA A 479 26.22 1.08 -10.81
C ALA A 479 27.61 0.67 -10.31
N ILE A 480 27.76 0.38 -9.01
CA ILE A 480 29.02 -0.07 -8.41
C ILE A 480 29.42 -1.43 -8.95
N ALA A 481 28.54 -2.43 -8.94
CA ALA A 481 28.83 -3.78 -9.40
C ALA A 481 29.19 -3.78 -10.89
N LYS A 482 28.45 -3.06 -11.73
CA LYS A 482 28.74 -2.95 -13.18
C LYS A 482 30.04 -2.21 -13.47
N ALA A 483 30.35 -1.17 -12.72
CA ALA A 483 31.64 -0.46 -12.88
C ALA A 483 32.81 -1.41 -12.58
N VAL A 484 32.75 -2.18 -11.49
CA VAL A 484 33.79 -3.15 -11.16
C VAL A 484 33.81 -4.29 -12.19
N ALA A 485 32.66 -4.88 -12.54
CA ALA A 485 32.58 -5.94 -13.55
C ALA A 485 33.23 -5.51 -14.86
N SER A 486 33.01 -4.30 -15.34
CA SER A 486 33.58 -3.77 -16.60
C SER A 486 35.10 -3.64 -16.55
N MET A 487 35.70 -3.45 -15.37
CA MET A 487 37.15 -3.35 -15.21
C MET A 487 37.87 -4.71 -15.35
N TYR A 488 37.17 -5.81 -15.07
CA TYR A 488 37.72 -7.17 -15.06
C TYR A 488 37.17 -8.06 -16.18
N SER A 489 36.13 -7.65 -16.87
CA SER A 489 35.51 -8.40 -17.97
C SER A 489 36.37 -8.34 -19.23
N THR A 490 36.57 -9.49 -19.86
CA THR A 490 37.20 -9.62 -21.17
C THR A 490 36.32 -10.46 -22.12
N PRO A 491 36.55 -10.41 -23.44
CA PRO A 491 35.79 -11.26 -24.37
C PRO A 491 35.93 -12.77 -24.10
N GLU A 492 37.05 -13.21 -23.52
CA GLU A 492 37.32 -14.60 -23.16
C GLU A 492 36.73 -14.97 -21.78
N LYS A 493 36.63 -13.98 -20.90
CA LYS A 493 36.06 -14.12 -19.56
C LYS A 493 35.13 -12.95 -19.26
N PRO A 494 33.89 -12.96 -19.77
CA PRO A 494 32.91 -11.97 -19.40
C PRO A 494 32.53 -12.11 -17.92
N ILE A 495 32.31 -10.99 -17.23
CA ILE A 495 31.81 -10.92 -15.86
C ILE A 495 30.42 -10.33 -15.88
N PHE A 496 29.47 -11.05 -15.34
CA PHE A 496 28.06 -10.71 -15.28
C PHE A 496 27.71 -10.12 -13.93
N VAL A 497 26.65 -9.30 -13.89
CA VAL A 497 26.08 -8.74 -12.66
C VAL A 497 24.69 -9.31 -12.44
N ALA A 498 24.50 -10.00 -11.33
CA ALA A 498 23.22 -10.51 -10.86
C ALA A 498 22.59 -9.54 -9.87
N GLY A 499 21.36 -9.13 -10.12
CA GLY A 499 20.57 -8.34 -9.16
C GLY A 499 20.11 -9.22 -8.01
N GLY A 500 20.71 -9.06 -6.82
CA GLY A 500 20.40 -9.84 -5.63
C GLY A 500 19.07 -9.43 -5.00
N VAL A 501 18.17 -10.39 -4.83
CA VAL A 501 16.87 -10.23 -4.18
C VAL A 501 16.75 -11.29 -3.08
N GLY A 502 16.95 -10.90 -1.83
CA GLY A 502 16.84 -11.79 -0.69
C GLY A 502 15.40 -11.98 -0.20
N PRO A 503 15.19 -12.88 0.76
CA PRO A 503 13.90 -13.04 1.40
C PRO A 503 13.57 -11.81 2.25
N THR A 504 12.28 -11.56 2.44
CA THR A 504 11.84 -10.58 3.43
C THR A 504 11.87 -11.18 4.84
N SER A 505 11.81 -10.33 5.86
CA SER A 505 11.65 -10.79 7.25
C SER A 505 10.25 -11.35 7.53
N LYS A 506 9.33 -11.24 6.56
CA LYS A 506 7.93 -11.67 6.64
C LYS A 506 7.61 -12.67 5.53
N CYS A 507 6.65 -13.57 5.77
CA CYS A 507 6.23 -14.54 4.77
C CYS A 507 4.72 -14.77 4.74
N ILE A 508 4.20 -14.98 3.52
CA ILE A 508 2.78 -15.18 3.26
C ILE A 508 2.27 -16.43 3.98
N SER A 509 3.02 -17.54 3.93
CA SER A 509 2.58 -18.81 4.54
C SER A 509 2.45 -18.77 6.07
N LEU A 510 3.00 -17.75 6.74
CA LEU A 510 2.80 -17.49 8.18
C LEU A 510 1.76 -16.41 8.45
N ASN A 511 1.16 -15.82 7.41
CA ASN A 511 0.20 -14.72 7.48
C ASN A 511 0.74 -13.49 8.22
N ASP A 512 2.05 -13.21 8.11
CA ASP A 512 2.67 -12.03 8.69
C ASP A 512 2.92 -10.90 7.68
N ILE A 513 2.48 -11.10 6.44
CA ILE A 513 2.41 -10.10 5.37
C ILE A 513 1.35 -10.51 4.34
N SER A 514 0.67 -9.54 3.74
CA SER A 514 -0.22 -9.79 2.60
C SER A 514 0.58 -10.06 1.33
N LYS A 515 -0.03 -10.78 0.38
CA LYS A 515 0.59 -11.05 -0.92
C LYS A 515 0.88 -9.74 -1.66
N GLU A 516 -0.02 -8.78 -1.56
CA GLU A 516 0.05 -7.49 -2.22
C GLU A 516 1.22 -6.65 -1.69
N GLU A 517 1.36 -6.54 -0.37
CA GLU A 517 2.49 -5.82 0.24
C GLU A 517 3.82 -6.45 -0.12
N LEU A 518 3.87 -7.79 -0.10
CA LEU A 518 5.08 -8.50 -0.50
C LEU A 518 5.37 -8.34 -1.99
N PHE A 519 4.33 -8.38 -2.83
CA PHE A 519 4.44 -8.12 -4.26
C PHE A 519 5.01 -6.72 -4.53
N GLU A 520 4.48 -5.69 -3.90
CA GLU A 520 4.96 -4.32 -4.07
C GLU A 520 6.41 -4.16 -3.59
N ALA A 521 6.77 -4.81 -2.48
CA ALA A 521 8.14 -4.78 -1.98
C ALA A 521 9.14 -5.41 -2.97
N TYR A 522 8.80 -6.55 -3.55
CA TYR A 522 9.62 -7.20 -4.57
C TYR A 522 9.59 -6.44 -5.89
N TYR A 523 8.42 -5.92 -6.29
CA TYR A 523 8.28 -5.19 -7.54
C TYR A 523 9.13 -3.91 -7.56
N GLU A 524 9.14 -3.15 -6.45
CA GLU A 524 9.97 -1.97 -6.30
C GLU A 524 11.47 -2.30 -6.41
N GLN A 525 11.94 -3.30 -5.68
CA GLN A 525 13.33 -3.72 -5.72
C GLN A 525 13.73 -4.25 -7.09
N ILE A 526 12.94 -5.19 -7.64
CA ILE A 526 13.23 -5.82 -8.94
C ILE A 526 13.19 -4.78 -10.06
N SER A 527 12.24 -3.84 -10.04
CA SER A 527 12.18 -2.75 -11.03
C SER A 527 13.42 -1.88 -11.00
N ALA A 528 13.92 -1.52 -9.81
CA ALA A 528 15.13 -0.74 -9.67
C ALA A 528 16.39 -1.53 -10.15
N LEU A 529 16.47 -2.83 -9.88
CA LEU A 529 17.57 -3.68 -10.38
C LEU A 529 17.54 -3.82 -11.90
N VAL A 530 16.35 -3.99 -12.50
CA VAL A 530 16.17 -4.03 -13.95
C VAL A 530 16.54 -2.68 -14.58
N GLU A 531 16.11 -1.57 -13.99
CA GLU A 531 16.49 -0.21 -14.42
C GLU A 531 18.00 0.01 -14.33
N GLY A 532 18.63 -0.48 -13.25
CA GLY A 532 20.09 -0.44 -13.05
C GLY A 532 20.87 -1.29 -14.07
N GLY A 533 20.18 -2.07 -14.92
CA GLY A 533 20.75 -2.79 -16.06
C GLY A 533 21.55 -4.02 -15.64
N VAL A 534 21.12 -4.78 -14.64
CA VAL A 534 21.74 -6.07 -14.28
C VAL A 534 21.59 -7.10 -15.40
N ASP A 535 22.51 -8.05 -15.49
CA ASP A 535 22.53 -9.05 -16.57
C ASP A 535 21.57 -10.22 -16.29
N CYS A 536 21.24 -10.47 -15.03
CA CYS A 536 20.22 -11.42 -14.57
C CYS A 536 19.71 -11.03 -13.18
N LEU A 537 18.61 -11.63 -12.71
CA LEU A 537 18.16 -11.55 -11.32
C LEU A 537 18.54 -12.82 -10.58
N LEU A 538 18.98 -12.69 -9.33
CA LEU A 538 19.18 -13.77 -8.38
C LEU A 538 18.21 -13.60 -7.19
N ILE A 539 17.10 -14.34 -7.23
CA ILE A 539 16.16 -14.41 -6.12
C ILE A 539 16.64 -15.55 -5.22
N GLU A 540 17.20 -15.21 -4.07
CA GLU A 540 17.99 -16.14 -3.27
C GLU A 540 17.47 -16.35 -1.86
N THR A 541 17.90 -17.46 -1.25
CA THR A 541 17.64 -17.83 0.18
C THR A 541 16.15 -17.93 0.48
N ILE A 542 15.35 -18.36 -0.49
CA ILE A 542 13.91 -18.43 -0.35
C ILE A 542 13.56 -19.60 0.59
N PHE A 543 12.77 -19.28 1.61
CA PHE A 543 12.29 -20.25 2.60
C PHE A 543 10.75 -20.40 2.61
N ASP A 544 10.03 -19.64 1.75
CA ASP A 544 8.58 -19.74 1.55
C ASP A 544 8.26 -19.80 0.05
N THR A 545 7.54 -20.83 -0.38
CA THR A 545 7.17 -21.01 -1.78
C THR A 545 6.19 -19.95 -2.27
N ALA A 546 5.31 -19.42 -1.39
CA ALA A 546 4.40 -18.34 -1.72
C ALA A 546 5.18 -17.02 -1.97
N ASN A 547 6.21 -16.74 -1.17
CA ASN A 547 7.09 -15.60 -1.40
C ASN A 547 7.84 -15.74 -2.73
N ALA A 548 8.30 -16.95 -3.08
CA ALA A 548 8.96 -17.21 -4.37
C ALA A 548 8.07 -16.88 -5.56
N LEU A 549 6.82 -17.35 -5.53
CA LEU A 549 5.85 -17.07 -6.59
C LEU A 549 5.54 -15.57 -6.68
N THR A 550 5.41 -14.90 -5.55
CA THR A 550 5.15 -13.46 -5.50
C THR A 550 6.31 -12.65 -6.09
N ALA A 551 7.57 -13.03 -5.78
CA ALA A 551 8.75 -12.40 -6.39
C ALA A 551 8.80 -12.64 -7.91
N LEU A 552 8.42 -13.84 -8.38
CA LEU A 552 8.34 -14.15 -9.80
C LEU A 552 7.22 -13.37 -10.51
N GLU A 553 6.07 -13.23 -9.87
CA GLU A 553 4.98 -12.38 -10.37
C GLU A 553 5.42 -10.91 -10.48
N ALA A 554 6.11 -10.41 -9.46
CA ALA A 554 6.69 -9.07 -9.47
C ALA A 554 7.68 -8.88 -10.63
N TYR A 555 8.56 -9.85 -10.86
CA TYR A 555 9.44 -9.83 -12.04
C TYR A 555 8.66 -9.80 -13.35
N LYS A 556 7.71 -10.70 -13.55
CA LYS A 556 6.86 -10.75 -14.77
C LYS A 556 6.16 -9.41 -15.03
N LYS A 557 5.73 -8.74 -13.98
CA LYS A 557 5.07 -7.43 -14.07
C LYS A 557 6.00 -6.33 -14.62
N THR A 558 7.32 -6.43 -14.43
CA THR A 558 8.27 -5.44 -15.00
C THR A 558 8.32 -5.49 -16.53
N GLY A 559 7.85 -6.57 -17.15
CA GLY A 559 7.97 -6.80 -18.58
C GLY A 559 9.41 -7.07 -19.08
N SER A 560 10.36 -7.16 -18.16
CA SER A 560 11.75 -7.47 -18.45
C SER A 560 11.91 -8.90 -18.97
N LYS A 561 12.98 -9.13 -19.74
CA LYS A 561 13.34 -10.45 -20.27
C LYS A 561 14.72 -10.92 -19.81
N ILE A 562 15.31 -10.24 -18.81
CA ILE A 562 16.59 -10.69 -18.28
C ILE A 562 16.42 -12.07 -17.61
N PRO A 563 17.41 -12.96 -17.66
CA PRO A 563 17.31 -14.28 -17.04
C PRO A 563 17.07 -14.22 -15.52
N VAL A 564 16.29 -15.15 -15.00
CA VAL A 564 16.03 -15.26 -13.55
C VAL A 564 16.66 -16.53 -13.01
N ILE A 565 17.38 -16.40 -11.91
CA ILE A 565 17.91 -17.50 -11.10
C ILE A 565 17.12 -17.53 -9.80
N MET A 566 16.66 -18.70 -9.36
CA MET A 566 15.96 -18.90 -8.11
C MET A 566 16.66 -19.89 -7.21
N SER A 567 17.00 -19.47 -6.00
CA SER A 567 17.72 -20.31 -5.05
C SER A 567 16.99 -20.41 -3.70
N PHE A 568 16.91 -21.62 -3.18
CA PHE A 568 16.11 -21.99 -2.01
C PHE A 568 17.01 -22.43 -0.87
N THR A 569 16.47 -22.36 0.34
CA THR A 569 17.15 -22.85 1.53
C THR A 569 16.40 -24.02 2.18
N ILE A 570 17.13 -25.08 2.52
CA ILE A 570 16.63 -26.29 3.16
C ILE A 570 17.10 -26.32 4.62
N LYS A 571 16.19 -26.62 5.55
CA LYS A 571 16.53 -26.79 6.97
C LYS A 571 16.52 -28.26 7.42
N ASP A 572 15.70 -29.08 6.79
CA ASP A 572 15.42 -30.46 7.17
C ASP A 572 16.23 -31.46 6.30
N PRO A 573 16.86 -32.49 6.89
CA PRO A 573 17.53 -33.55 6.12
C PRO A 573 16.63 -34.33 5.15
N LYS A 574 15.30 -34.17 5.23
CA LYS A 574 14.34 -34.78 4.30
C LYS A 574 14.07 -33.91 3.05
N GLY A 575 14.56 -32.67 3.00
CA GLY A 575 14.39 -31.76 1.86
C GLY A 575 13.27 -30.76 2.00
N PHE A 576 12.72 -30.59 3.20
CA PHE A 576 11.71 -29.58 3.49
C PHE A 576 12.35 -28.25 3.91
N ASN A 577 11.69 -27.16 3.57
CA ASN A 577 12.06 -25.84 4.07
C ASN A 577 11.61 -25.62 5.52
N MET A 578 11.79 -24.41 6.05
CA MET A 578 11.40 -24.09 7.45
C MET A 578 9.90 -24.21 7.71
N LEU A 579 9.06 -24.17 6.67
CA LEU A 579 7.61 -24.21 6.72
C LEU A 579 7.05 -25.61 6.40
N GLY A 580 7.92 -26.60 6.24
CA GLY A 580 7.51 -27.98 5.92
C GLY A 580 7.09 -28.19 4.47
N GLN A 581 7.46 -27.28 3.55
CA GLN A 581 7.14 -27.39 2.13
C GLN A 581 8.22 -28.22 1.40
N ASP A 582 7.79 -29.11 0.50
CA ASP A 582 8.70 -29.94 -0.34
C ASP A 582 9.27 -29.06 -1.47
N LEU A 583 10.53 -28.69 -1.34
CA LEU A 583 11.20 -27.81 -2.30
C LEU A 583 11.46 -28.48 -3.65
N LEU A 584 11.67 -29.78 -3.70
CA LEU A 584 11.84 -30.45 -4.97
C LEU A 584 10.55 -30.44 -5.78
N GLN A 585 9.42 -30.76 -5.16
CA GLN A 585 8.12 -30.67 -5.85
C GLN A 585 7.81 -29.24 -6.29
N PHE A 586 8.15 -28.26 -5.46
CA PHE A 586 7.99 -26.87 -5.84
C PHE A 586 8.86 -26.48 -7.04
N MET A 587 10.16 -26.84 -7.06
CA MET A 587 11.03 -26.59 -8.21
C MET A 587 10.52 -27.25 -9.49
N LEU A 588 9.95 -28.46 -9.38
CA LEU A 588 9.33 -29.14 -10.51
C LEU A 588 8.09 -28.41 -11.02
N SER A 589 7.33 -27.77 -10.14
CA SER A 589 6.17 -26.96 -10.55
C SER A 589 6.56 -25.70 -11.33
N LEU A 590 7.80 -25.23 -11.19
CA LEU A 590 8.34 -24.08 -11.91
C LEU A 590 8.92 -24.40 -13.29
N LYS A 591 8.77 -25.64 -13.79
CA LYS A 591 9.42 -26.09 -15.05
C LYS A 591 9.06 -25.28 -16.29
N ASP A 592 7.83 -24.73 -16.32
CA ASP A 592 7.31 -23.96 -17.46
C ASP A 592 7.44 -22.43 -17.23
N GLU A 593 8.08 -22.03 -16.12
CA GLU A 593 8.31 -20.63 -15.79
C GLU A 593 9.60 -20.10 -16.42
N PRO A 594 9.72 -18.81 -16.71
CA PRO A 594 10.90 -18.21 -17.34
C PRO A 594 12.08 -18.13 -16.38
N ILE A 595 12.45 -19.24 -15.77
CA ILE A 595 13.55 -19.37 -14.82
C ILE A 595 14.70 -20.11 -15.50
N MET A 596 15.83 -19.43 -15.57
CA MET A 596 17.06 -19.96 -16.20
C MET A 596 17.72 -21.03 -15.35
N ALA A 597 17.80 -20.80 -14.04
CA ALA A 597 18.44 -21.74 -13.11
C ALA A 597 17.69 -21.82 -11.77
N VAL A 598 17.65 -23.02 -11.21
CA VAL A 598 17.13 -23.29 -9.85
C VAL A 598 18.19 -23.99 -9.01
N GLY A 599 18.12 -23.85 -7.69
CA GLY A 599 19.06 -24.56 -6.83
C GLY A 599 18.97 -24.22 -5.36
N LEU A 600 20.10 -24.38 -4.68
CA LEU A 600 20.16 -24.28 -3.21
C LEU A 600 21.29 -23.36 -2.75
N ASN A 601 21.00 -22.60 -1.70
CA ASN A 601 22.00 -21.82 -0.97
C ASN A 601 21.68 -21.72 0.53
N CYS A 602 22.70 -21.32 1.28
CA CYS A 602 22.59 -21.04 2.72
C CYS A 602 22.16 -22.28 3.54
N SER A 603 22.02 -22.11 4.87
CA SER A 603 21.63 -23.11 5.90
C SER A 603 22.53 -24.34 5.97
N LEU A 604 22.97 -24.89 4.87
CA LEU A 604 23.74 -26.14 4.78
C LEU A 604 25.12 -25.89 4.16
N GLY A 605 26.09 -26.75 4.48
CA GLY A 605 27.36 -26.89 3.74
C GLY A 605 27.20 -27.80 2.51
N ALA A 606 28.23 -27.86 1.65
CA ALA A 606 28.21 -28.61 0.40
C ALA A 606 27.90 -30.10 0.59
N GLU A 607 28.45 -30.72 1.62
CA GLU A 607 28.22 -32.14 1.94
C GLU A 607 26.75 -32.45 2.24
N GLN A 608 26.07 -31.57 2.98
CA GLN A 608 24.67 -31.74 3.33
C GLN A 608 23.74 -31.39 2.15
N MET A 609 24.13 -30.48 1.25
CA MET A 609 23.36 -30.14 0.03
C MET A 609 23.44 -31.25 -1.03
N MET A 610 24.50 -32.05 -1.06
CA MET A 610 24.81 -33.03 -2.10
C MET A 610 23.62 -33.97 -2.42
N PRO A 611 22.94 -34.63 -1.47
CA PRO A 611 21.85 -35.53 -1.76
C PRO A 611 20.68 -34.84 -2.49
N PHE A 612 20.42 -33.59 -2.15
CA PHE A 612 19.33 -32.79 -2.73
C PHE A 612 19.71 -32.32 -4.13
N LEU A 613 20.94 -31.84 -4.33
CA LEU A 613 21.44 -31.41 -5.63
C LEU A 613 21.45 -32.55 -6.64
N ARG A 614 21.78 -33.78 -6.23
CA ARG A 614 21.63 -34.97 -7.10
C ARG A 614 20.18 -35.17 -7.54
N LYS A 615 19.21 -35.05 -6.61
CA LYS A 615 17.77 -35.16 -6.94
C LYS A 615 17.33 -34.01 -7.85
N ILE A 616 17.70 -32.78 -7.54
CA ILE A 616 17.38 -31.60 -8.37
C ILE A 616 17.96 -31.78 -9.76
N ALA A 617 19.28 -32.09 -9.86
CA ALA A 617 19.95 -32.26 -11.13
C ALA A 617 19.37 -33.39 -12.01
N ALA A 618 18.81 -34.43 -11.40
CA ALA A 618 18.18 -35.53 -12.12
C ALA A 618 16.75 -35.20 -12.62
N ASN A 619 16.05 -34.25 -12.03
CA ASN A 619 14.61 -34.06 -12.27
C ASN A 619 14.24 -32.71 -12.88
N VAL A 620 15.00 -31.63 -12.65
CA VAL A 620 14.64 -30.31 -13.18
C VAL A 620 15.24 -30.05 -14.57
N PRO A 621 14.47 -29.46 -15.51
CA PRO A 621 15.00 -29.08 -16.82
C PRO A 621 15.94 -27.86 -16.80
N GLN A 622 15.74 -26.94 -15.84
CA GLN A 622 16.53 -25.71 -15.70
C GLN A 622 18.00 -26.01 -15.38
N LYS A 623 18.87 -25.04 -15.60
CA LYS A 623 20.25 -25.07 -15.08
C LYS A 623 20.23 -25.16 -13.55
N VAL A 624 21.30 -25.64 -12.95
CA VAL A 624 21.39 -25.83 -11.49
C VAL A 624 22.47 -24.93 -10.89
N ILE A 625 22.11 -24.22 -9.83
CA ILE A 625 23.00 -23.36 -9.03
C ILE A 625 23.17 -23.93 -7.62
N ALA A 626 24.38 -23.83 -7.08
CA ALA A 626 24.65 -24.13 -5.67
C ALA A 626 25.68 -23.16 -5.10
N PHE A 627 25.39 -22.60 -3.93
CA PHE A 627 26.36 -21.76 -3.20
C PHE A 627 26.19 -22.02 -1.68
N PRO A 628 26.88 -23.10 -1.19
CA PRO A 628 26.80 -23.54 0.18
C PRO A 628 27.53 -22.61 1.16
N ASN A 629 27.19 -22.73 2.44
CA ASN A 629 27.97 -22.11 3.52
C ASN A 629 29.37 -22.73 3.67
N ALA A 630 30.29 -22.03 4.32
CA ALA A 630 31.59 -22.58 4.74
C ALA A 630 31.44 -23.55 5.93
N GLY A 631 30.63 -24.60 5.73
CA GLY A 631 30.21 -25.54 6.75
C GLY A 631 28.97 -25.10 7.51
N LEU A 632 28.71 -25.71 8.68
CA LEU A 632 27.66 -25.28 9.59
C LEU A 632 28.22 -24.27 10.60
N PRO A 633 27.44 -23.28 11.04
CA PRO A 633 27.88 -22.36 12.08
C PRO A 633 28.02 -23.12 13.42
N ASP A 634 29.03 -22.75 14.21
CA ASP A 634 29.15 -23.20 15.59
C ASP A 634 28.11 -22.49 16.50
N LYS A 635 28.13 -22.79 17.83
CA LYS A 635 27.23 -22.17 18.82
C LYS A 635 27.36 -20.65 18.95
N ASP A 636 28.49 -20.08 18.50
CA ASP A 636 28.80 -18.65 18.49
C ASP A 636 28.55 -18.03 17.09
N GLY A 637 27.98 -18.80 16.13
CA GLY A 637 27.65 -18.35 14.78
C GLY A 637 28.87 -18.26 13.83
N LYS A 638 30.03 -18.84 14.20
CA LYS A 638 31.24 -18.82 13.38
C LYS A 638 31.29 -20.02 12.45
N TYR A 639 31.80 -19.82 11.27
CA TYR A 639 32.02 -20.85 10.26
C TYR A 639 33.47 -21.30 10.27
N GLU A 640 33.70 -22.62 10.34
CA GLU A 640 35.05 -23.18 10.54
C GLU A 640 35.66 -23.82 9.29
N GLN A 641 34.95 -23.92 8.18
CA GLN A 641 35.54 -24.47 6.98
C GLN A 641 36.55 -23.49 6.37
N THR A 642 37.80 -23.96 6.27
CA THR A 642 38.85 -23.21 5.58
C THR A 642 38.65 -23.28 4.07
N PRO A 643 39.23 -22.35 3.25
CA PRO A 643 39.14 -22.39 1.79
C PRO A 643 39.53 -23.74 1.17
N LYS A 644 40.57 -24.40 1.70
CA LYS A 644 41.02 -25.73 1.25
C LYS A 644 40.02 -26.83 1.61
N LYS A 645 39.35 -26.74 2.73
CA LYS A 645 38.32 -27.70 3.09
C LYS A 645 37.09 -27.49 2.23
N MET A 646 36.70 -26.24 2.00
CA MET A 646 35.59 -25.87 1.11
C MET A 646 35.84 -26.41 -0.31
N GLN A 647 37.04 -26.24 -0.86
CA GLN A 647 37.44 -26.79 -2.15
C GLN A 647 37.16 -28.30 -2.24
N LYS A 648 37.54 -29.06 -1.20
CA LYS A 648 37.38 -30.53 -1.18
C LYS A 648 35.90 -30.95 -1.15
N VAL A 649 35.08 -30.27 -0.36
CA VAL A 649 33.65 -30.65 -0.19
C VAL A 649 32.77 -30.15 -1.34
N VAL A 650 33.20 -29.12 -2.09
CA VAL A 650 32.55 -28.63 -3.29
C VAL A 650 32.93 -29.44 -4.54
N TRP A 651 34.12 -30.03 -4.58
CA TRP A 651 34.60 -30.81 -5.74
C TRP A 651 33.58 -31.82 -6.28
N PRO A 652 32.93 -32.67 -5.46
CA PRO A 652 31.94 -33.63 -5.97
C PRO A 652 30.77 -33.01 -6.72
N LEU A 653 30.37 -31.78 -6.41
CA LEU A 653 29.30 -31.09 -7.13
C LEU A 653 29.70 -30.79 -8.58
N ILE A 654 30.96 -30.55 -8.79
CA ILE A 654 31.60 -30.25 -10.09
C ILE A 654 31.88 -31.56 -10.83
N ASP A 655 32.53 -32.50 -10.16
CA ASP A 655 32.97 -33.81 -10.71
C ASP A 655 31.78 -34.66 -11.20
N GLU A 656 30.70 -34.66 -10.45
CA GLU A 656 29.44 -35.34 -10.84
C GLU A 656 28.59 -34.52 -11.82
N HIS A 657 29.03 -33.39 -12.32
CA HIS A 657 28.27 -32.51 -13.22
C HIS A 657 26.89 -32.13 -12.72
N LEU A 658 26.77 -31.82 -11.43
CA LEU A 658 25.47 -31.51 -10.81
C LEU A 658 25.04 -30.04 -10.99
N VAL A 659 26.02 -29.14 -11.28
CA VAL A 659 25.80 -27.70 -11.28
C VAL A 659 26.23 -27.03 -12.58
N ASN A 660 25.66 -25.88 -12.86
CA ASN A 660 26.04 -24.95 -13.91
C ASN A 660 26.64 -23.65 -13.34
N ILE A 661 26.24 -23.31 -12.11
CA ILE A 661 26.77 -22.17 -11.35
C ILE A 661 27.15 -22.68 -9.96
N ILE A 662 28.35 -22.31 -9.50
CA ILE A 662 28.87 -22.66 -8.17
C ILE A 662 29.43 -21.41 -7.48
N GLY A 663 29.18 -21.23 -6.21
CA GLY A 663 29.68 -20.10 -5.43
C GLY A 663 29.77 -20.38 -3.94
N GLY A 664 29.76 -19.35 -3.12
CA GLY A 664 29.78 -19.46 -1.68
C GLY A 664 28.76 -18.57 -0.99
N CYS A 665 28.19 -19.05 0.13
CA CYS A 665 27.28 -18.32 0.99
C CYS A 665 27.94 -18.04 2.35
N CYS A 666 27.17 -17.95 3.44
CA CYS A 666 27.65 -17.53 4.76
C CYS A 666 28.97 -18.17 5.18
N GLY A 667 29.86 -17.34 5.73
CA GLY A 667 31.19 -17.75 6.15
C GLY A 667 32.25 -17.80 5.03
N THR A 668 31.88 -17.60 3.74
CA THR A 668 32.82 -17.55 2.64
C THR A 668 33.29 -16.11 2.34
N ASP A 669 34.52 -15.98 1.91
CA ASP A 669 35.14 -14.74 1.43
C ASP A 669 35.91 -14.99 0.10
N ASP A 670 36.63 -13.99 -0.39
CA ASP A 670 37.40 -14.09 -1.66
C ASP A 670 38.42 -15.25 -1.66
N SER A 671 38.97 -15.62 -0.50
CA SER A 671 39.90 -16.76 -0.41
C SER A 671 39.20 -18.10 -0.68
N HIS A 672 37.94 -18.24 -0.28
CA HIS A 672 37.11 -19.42 -0.55
C HIS A 672 36.75 -19.48 -2.05
N ILE A 673 36.30 -18.36 -2.62
CA ILE A 673 35.95 -18.29 -4.03
C ILE A 673 37.18 -18.57 -4.92
N ARG A 674 38.35 -18.10 -4.53
CA ARG A 674 39.63 -18.40 -5.25
C ARG A 674 39.92 -19.91 -5.30
N GLU A 675 39.64 -20.64 -4.25
CA GLU A 675 39.82 -22.10 -4.25
C GLU A 675 38.72 -22.81 -5.05
N ILE A 676 37.49 -22.33 -5.03
CA ILE A 676 36.39 -22.85 -5.88
C ILE A 676 36.69 -22.58 -7.36
N ALA A 677 37.16 -21.38 -7.73
CA ALA A 677 37.48 -21.01 -9.09
C ALA A 677 38.57 -21.90 -9.70
N LYS A 678 39.50 -22.45 -8.90
CA LYS A 678 40.50 -23.39 -9.37
C LYS A 678 39.92 -24.75 -9.81
N LEU A 679 38.77 -25.14 -9.25
CA LEU A 679 38.11 -26.42 -9.56
C LEU A 679 37.45 -26.43 -10.94
N VAL A 680 36.99 -25.27 -11.42
CA VAL A 680 36.27 -25.17 -12.71
C VAL A 680 37.21 -24.94 -13.88
N LYS A 681 38.50 -24.71 -13.64
CA LYS A 681 39.58 -24.59 -14.66
C LYS A 681 40.45 -25.81 -14.65
N VAL A 682 40.68 -26.38 -15.80
CA VAL A 682 41.68 -27.45 -16.04
C VAL A 682 42.96 -26.82 -16.59
N ASP A 683 44.11 -27.43 -16.35
CA ASP A 683 45.38 -27.08 -16.98
C ASP A 683 45.19 -27.06 -18.52
N ASP A 684 45.75 -26.07 -19.22
CA ASP A 684 45.58 -25.78 -20.65
C ASP A 684 44.40 -24.95 -21.10
N GLY A 685 43.65 -24.29 -20.17
CA GLY A 685 42.54 -23.38 -20.48
C GLY A 685 41.25 -24.09 -20.91
N LEU A 686 41.14 -25.39 -20.70
CA LEU A 686 39.91 -26.15 -20.81
C LEU A 686 39.06 -25.91 -19.55
N PHE A 687 37.75 -25.90 -19.73
CA PHE A 687 36.79 -25.78 -18.63
C PHE A 687 36.08 -27.11 -18.39
N VAL A 688 35.73 -27.38 -17.12
CA VAL A 688 34.90 -28.52 -16.79
C VAL A 688 33.54 -28.39 -17.46
N SER A 689 33.05 -29.46 -18.11
CA SER A 689 31.77 -29.44 -18.79
C SER A 689 30.62 -29.22 -17.79
N PRO A 690 29.72 -28.31 -18.10
CA PRO A 690 28.56 -28.07 -17.27
C PRO A 690 27.57 -29.24 -17.36
N ARG A 691 26.61 -29.28 -16.44
CA ARG A 691 25.48 -30.19 -16.47
C ARG A 691 24.74 -30.07 -17.81
N ARG A 692 24.51 -31.16 -18.52
CA ARG A 692 23.62 -31.24 -19.67
C ARG A 692 22.24 -31.69 -19.20
N GLY A 693 21.21 -30.92 -19.51
CA GLY A 693 19.83 -31.22 -19.14
C GLY A 693 19.42 -32.64 -19.57
N VAL A 694 18.84 -33.41 -18.69
CA VAL A 694 18.33 -34.75 -19.02
C VAL A 694 16.88 -34.57 -19.47
N VAL A 695 16.63 -34.77 -20.77
CA VAL A 695 15.27 -34.98 -21.27
C VAL A 695 14.93 -36.44 -21.00
N LYS A 696 14.39 -36.74 -19.82
CA LYS A 696 13.62 -37.96 -19.61
C LYS A 696 12.15 -37.58 -19.69
N GLU A 697 11.41 -38.28 -20.53
CA GLU A 697 9.96 -38.28 -20.45
C GLU A 697 9.58 -38.54 -18.99
N VAL A 698 8.93 -37.58 -18.36
CA VAL A 698 8.38 -37.74 -17.03
C VAL A 698 7.26 -38.76 -17.13
N ILE A 699 7.50 -39.97 -16.63
CA ILE A 699 6.41 -40.86 -16.27
C ILE A 699 5.68 -40.17 -15.13
N THR A 700 4.56 -39.58 -15.42
CA THR A 700 3.59 -39.09 -14.45
C THR A 700 2.94 -40.29 -13.76
N GLU A 701 3.62 -40.89 -12.84
CA GLU A 701 2.91 -41.55 -11.76
C GLU A 701 2.62 -40.47 -10.72
N THR A 702 1.47 -39.84 -10.85
CA THR A 702 0.83 -39.21 -9.71
C THR A 702 0.71 -40.32 -8.65
N PRO A 703 1.28 -40.16 -7.45
CA PRO A 703 0.83 -40.95 -6.34
C PRO A 703 -0.66 -40.62 -6.19
N ASP A 704 -1.53 -41.62 -6.38
CA ASP A 704 -2.90 -41.53 -5.93
C ASP A 704 -2.85 -41.04 -4.47
N ILE A 705 -3.20 -39.76 -4.30
CA ILE A 705 -3.70 -39.30 -3.02
C ILE A 705 -4.99 -40.13 -2.86
N PRO A 706 -5.09 -40.99 -1.85
CA PRO A 706 -6.34 -41.66 -1.60
C PRO A 706 -7.38 -40.56 -1.47
N GLU A 707 -8.34 -40.51 -2.38
CA GLU A 707 -9.59 -39.84 -2.14
C GLU A 707 -10.07 -40.37 -0.79
N THR A 708 -9.94 -39.58 0.24
CA THR A 708 -10.67 -39.82 1.49
C THR A 708 -12.12 -39.88 1.07
N PRO A 709 -12.83 -40.98 1.36
CA PRO A 709 -14.23 -41.07 1.04
C PRO A 709 -14.91 -39.83 1.62
N GLU A 710 -15.79 -39.22 0.81
CA GLU A 710 -16.76 -38.24 1.28
C GLU A 710 -17.59 -38.91 2.38
N THR A 711 -17.08 -38.84 3.60
CA THR A 711 -17.94 -39.04 4.77
C THR A 711 -18.64 -37.70 4.98
N SER A 712 -19.93 -37.70 4.74
CA SER A 712 -20.88 -36.67 5.11
C SER A 712 -20.80 -36.45 6.63
N ASP A 713 -19.77 -35.72 7.10
CA ASP A 713 -19.69 -35.28 8.49
C ASP A 713 -19.97 -33.79 8.63
N SER A 714 -21.06 -33.53 9.30
CA SER A 714 -21.69 -32.28 9.68
C SER A 714 -20.81 -31.14 10.27
N PRO A 715 -19.53 -31.30 10.66
CA PRO A 715 -18.71 -30.22 11.23
C PRO A 715 -18.32 -29.12 10.24
N GLU A 716 -18.19 -29.49 8.98
CA GLU A 716 -17.74 -28.55 7.93
C GLU A 716 -18.84 -27.60 7.47
N VAL A 717 -20.11 -28.03 7.57
CA VAL A 717 -21.27 -27.27 7.09
C VAL A 717 -21.47 -25.97 7.88
N LEU A 718 -21.39 -25.99 9.20
CA LEU A 718 -21.54 -24.80 10.04
C LEU A 718 -20.42 -23.79 9.79
N THR A 719 -19.18 -24.25 9.75
CA THR A 719 -18.01 -23.39 9.46
C THR A 719 -18.16 -22.72 8.11
N GLN A 720 -18.51 -23.46 7.06
CA GLN A 720 -18.73 -22.91 5.72
C GLN A 720 -19.93 -21.98 5.64
N ALA A 721 -21.03 -22.27 6.34
CA ALA A 721 -22.19 -21.40 6.38
C ALA A 721 -21.86 -20.03 7.02
N ILE A 722 -21.05 -20.02 8.07
CA ILE A 722 -20.60 -18.79 8.72
C ILE A 722 -19.64 -18.04 7.80
N VAL A 723 -18.60 -18.68 7.25
CA VAL A 723 -17.63 -18.03 6.34
C VAL A 723 -18.34 -17.39 5.14
N LYS A 724 -19.35 -18.06 4.59
CA LYS A 724 -20.15 -17.53 3.47
C LYS A 724 -21.23 -16.54 3.90
N GLY A 725 -21.33 -16.22 5.18
CA GLY A 725 -22.31 -15.26 5.72
C GLY A 725 -23.77 -15.70 5.66
N LYS A 726 -24.04 -17.00 5.53
CA LYS A 726 -25.37 -17.58 5.33
C LYS A 726 -26.05 -17.89 6.66
N ALA A 727 -26.64 -16.88 7.29
CA ALA A 727 -27.25 -17.01 8.60
C ALA A 727 -28.33 -18.11 8.72
N PRO A 728 -29.27 -18.31 7.76
CA PRO A 728 -30.24 -19.41 7.82
C PRO A 728 -29.59 -20.80 7.84
N GLU A 729 -28.56 -21.02 6.98
CA GLU A 729 -27.83 -22.29 6.92
C GLU A 729 -27.02 -22.51 8.20
N ALA A 730 -26.44 -21.46 8.78
CA ALA A 730 -25.71 -21.53 10.05
C ALA A 730 -26.62 -21.88 11.23
N ILE A 731 -27.84 -21.34 11.28
CA ILE A 731 -28.87 -21.68 12.28
C ILE A 731 -29.26 -23.16 12.18
N GLU A 732 -29.51 -23.65 10.96
CA GLU A 732 -29.94 -25.02 10.73
C GLU A 732 -28.82 -26.01 11.08
N ALA A 733 -27.60 -25.76 10.61
CA ALA A 733 -26.43 -26.57 10.95
C ALA A 733 -26.16 -26.60 12.47
N THR A 734 -26.37 -25.45 13.17
CA THR A 734 -26.20 -25.40 14.63
C THR A 734 -27.27 -26.24 15.33
N LYS A 735 -28.53 -26.18 14.91
CA LYS A 735 -29.61 -27.04 15.48
C LYS A 735 -29.31 -28.51 15.27
N GLU A 736 -28.88 -28.91 14.09
CA GLU A 736 -28.51 -30.31 13.82
C GLU A 736 -27.37 -30.82 14.73
N LEU A 737 -26.34 -29.98 14.98
CA LEU A 737 -25.25 -30.34 15.89
C LEU A 737 -25.74 -30.51 17.34
N VAL A 738 -26.64 -29.65 17.78
CA VAL A 738 -27.30 -29.75 19.09
C VAL A 738 -28.14 -31.00 19.19
N GLU A 739 -28.93 -31.34 18.17
CA GLU A 739 -29.76 -32.55 18.12
C GLU A 739 -28.91 -33.83 18.12
N LYS A 740 -27.71 -33.78 17.52
CA LYS A 740 -26.72 -34.86 17.61
C LYS A 740 -26.02 -34.99 18.95
N GLY A 741 -26.29 -34.05 19.90
CA GLY A 741 -25.79 -34.09 21.26
C GLY A 741 -24.38 -33.54 21.42
N GLU A 742 -23.87 -32.73 20.42
CA GLU A 742 -22.62 -32.04 20.59
C GLU A 742 -22.72 -30.96 21.69
N ASP A 743 -21.66 -30.84 22.49
CA ASP A 743 -21.61 -29.83 23.55
C ASP A 743 -21.63 -28.40 22.96
N PRO A 744 -22.56 -27.54 23.36
CA PRO A 744 -22.65 -26.15 22.87
C PRO A 744 -21.32 -25.38 22.91
N GLN A 745 -20.52 -25.57 23.98
CA GLN A 745 -19.23 -24.91 24.10
C GLN A 745 -18.20 -25.45 23.09
N ALA A 746 -18.22 -26.75 22.81
CA ALA A 746 -17.38 -27.35 21.80
C ALA A 746 -17.73 -26.82 20.40
N ILE A 747 -19.01 -26.67 20.06
CA ILE A 747 -19.48 -26.08 18.79
C ILE A 747 -18.92 -24.67 18.62
N ILE A 748 -18.99 -23.81 19.64
CA ILE A 748 -18.45 -22.46 19.60
C ILE A 748 -16.94 -22.48 19.34
N ASN A 749 -16.20 -23.20 20.19
CA ASN A 749 -14.74 -23.14 20.19
C ASN A 749 -14.08 -23.78 18.96
N THR A 750 -14.67 -24.86 18.43
CA THR A 750 -14.05 -25.63 17.35
C THR A 750 -14.58 -25.31 15.96
N LYS A 751 -15.82 -24.82 15.84
CA LYS A 751 -16.47 -24.58 14.54
C LYS A 751 -16.72 -23.10 14.26
N MET A 752 -17.33 -22.39 15.21
CA MET A 752 -17.67 -20.99 15.01
C MET A 752 -16.44 -20.07 15.06
N VAL A 753 -15.55 -20.28 16.05
CA VAL A 753 -14.31 -19.52 16.15
C VAL A 753 -13.40 -19.79 14.95
N THR A 754 -13.33 -21.03 14.48
CA THR A 754 -12.57 -21.40 13.27
C THR A 754 -13.13 -20.68 12.03
N ALA A 755 -14.46 -20.58 11.90
CA ALA A 755 -15.08 -19.87 10.80
C ALA A 755 -14.72 -18.37 10.79
N MET A 756 -14.74 -17.71 11.95
CA MET A 756 -14.37 -16.30 12.06
C MET A 756 -12.87 -16.07 11.81
N SER A 757 -12.03 -17.00 12.22
CA SER A 757 -10.59 -16.96 11.90
C SER A 757 -10.34 -17.13 10.40
N GLU A 758 -11.09 -17.99 9.73
CA GLU A 758 -10.97 -18.21 8.29
C GLU A 758 -11.44 -16.99 7.47
N ILE A 759 -12.58 -16.38 7.80
CA ILE A 759 -13.01 -15.16 7.07
C ILE A 759 -12.09 -13.98 7.38
N GLY A 760 -11.53 -13.90 8.59
CA GLY A 760 -10.51 -12.93 8.94
C GLY A 760 -9.25 -13.09 8.10
N ARG A 761 -8.77 -14.32 7.95
CA ARG A 761 -7.65 -14.65 7.06
C ARG A 761 -7.94 -14.26 5.60
N GLN A 762 -9.12 -14.58 5.09
CA GLN A 762 -9.54 -14.19 3.74
C GLN A 762 -9.60 -12.67 3.56
N PHE A 763 -9.98 -11.95 4.60
CA PHE A 763 -9.96 -10.48 4.60
C PHE A 763 -8.53 -9.94 4.55
N GLU A 764 -7.61 -10.48 5.34
CA GLU A 764 -6.18 -10.13 5.31
C GLU A 764 -5.51 -10.48 3.97
N GLU A 765 -5.93 -11.56 3.33
CA GLU A 765 -5.45 -11.97 2.00
C GLU A 765 -6.10 -11.18 0.84
N GLY A 766 -7.01 -10.25 1.13
CA GLY A 766 -7.72 -9.46 0.12
C GLY A 766 -8.71 -10.29 -0.73
N THR A 767 -9.03 -11.53 -0.31
CA THR A 767 -10.01 -12.41 -0.96
C THR A 767 -11.42 -12.26 -0.40
N ALA A 768 -11.57 -11.63 0.78
CA ALA A 768 -12.83 -11.17 1.34
C ALA A 768 -12.76 -9.68 1.66
N PHE A 769 -13.90 -9.01 1.65
CA PHE A 769 -14.02 -7.57 1.92
C PHE A 769 -14.97 -7.33 3.10
N VAL A 770 -15.05 -6.07 3.55
CA VAL A 770 -15.84 -5.72 4.74
C VAL A 770 -17.30 -6.25 4.69
N PRO A 771 -18.03 -6.21 3.55
CA PRO A 771 -19.36 -6.81 3.49
C PRO A 771 -19.40 -8.30 3.85
N GLN A 772 -18.46 -9.11 3.35
CA GLN A 772 -18.40 -10.54 3.65
C GLN A 772 -18.08 -10.78 5.13
N LEU A 773 -17.20 -9.98 5.71
CA LEU A 773 -16.84 -10.06 7.13
C LEU A 773 -18.04 -9.78 8.03
N LEU A 774 -18.81 -8.72 7.72
CA LEU A 774 -20.05 -8.36 8.43
C LEU A 774 -21.12 -9.44 8.29
N MET A 775 -21.24 -10.06 7.13
CA MET A 775 -22.19 -11.16 6.88
C MET A 775 -21.80 -12.41 7.68
N ALA A 776 -20.51 -12.75 7.77
CA ALA A 776 -20.02 -13.86 8.57
C ALA A 776 -20.26 -13.63 10.08
N ALA A 777 -19.95 -12.42 10.58
CA ALA A 777 -20.23 -12.04 11.96
C ALA A 777 -21.73 -12.13 12.31
N ARG A 778 -22.61 -11.72 11.38
CA ARG A 778 -24.06 -11.85 11.52
C ARG A 778 -24.51 -13.31 11.53
N ALA A 779 -23.97 -14.16 10.67
CA ALA A 779 -24.28 -15.59 10.63
C ALA A 779 -23.84 -16.28 11.93
N MET A 780 -22.66 -15.94 12.46
CA MET A 780 -22.17 -16.43 13.73
C MET A 780 -23.08 -15.99 14.89
N LYS A 781 -23.46 -14.71 14.95
CA LYS A 781 -24.37 -14.18 15.99
C LYS A 781 -25.70 -14.93 15.98
N ALA A 782 -26.28 -15.16 14.80
CA ALA A 782 -27.54 -15.89 14.67
C ALA A 782 -27.42 -17.35 15.14
N ALA A 783 -26.32 -18.01 14.87
CA ALA A 783 -26.03 -19.37 15.33
C ALA A 783 -25.80 -19.42 16.87
N LEU A 784 -25.13 -18.43 17.45
CA LEU A 784 -24.93 -18.28 18.88
C LEU A 784 -26.25 -18.12 19.66
N GLU A 785 -27.24 -17.42 19.11
CA GLU A 785 -28.57 -17.27 19.75
C GLU A 785 -29.29 -18.62 19.95
N ILE A 786 -28.98 -19.64 19.15
CA ILE A 786 -29.49 -21.00 19.32
C ILE A 786 -28.83 -21.70 20.51
N LEU A 787 -27.56 -21.45 20.75
CA LEU A 787 -26.77 -22.12 21.79
C LEU A 787 -26.95 -21.47 23.17
N LYS A 788 -27.17 -20.16 23.24
CA LYS A 788 -27.35 -19.39 24.49
C LYS A 788 -28.37 -20.01 25.47
N PRO A 789 -29.59 -20.38 25.07
CA PRO A 789 -30.56 -20.98 25.99
C PRO A 789 -30.11 -22.33 26.55
N LEU A 790 -29.32 -23.10 25.78
CA LEU A 790 -28.82 -24.42 26.16
C LEU A 790 -27.66 -24.36 27.15
N MET A 791 -27.06 -23.18 27.26
CA MET A 791 -25.98 -22.88 28.19
C MET A 791 -26.50 -22.18 29.47
N ALA A 792 -27.79 -21.81 29.53
CA ALA A 792 -28.42 -21.19 30.70
C ALA A 792 -28.46 -22.17 31.90
N GLY A 793 -27.55 -21.97 32.87
CA GLY A 793 -27.38 -22.81 34.07
C GLY A 793 -25.98 -23.32 34.33
N LYS A 794 -25.08 -23.24 33.31
CA LYS A 794 -23.62 -23.19 33.45
C LYS A 794 -23.24 -21.73 33.28
N GLU A 795 -22.29 -21.21 34.06
CA GLU A 795 -21.84 -19.83 33.94
C GLU A 795 -21.64 -19.48 32.45
N THR A 796 -22.42 -18.49 31.99
CA THR A 796 -22.36 -17.99 30.60
C THR A 796 -20.93 -17.50 30.36
N ILE A 797 -20.13 -18.24 29.62
CA ILE A 797 -18.77 -17.82 29.31
C ILE A 797 -18.88 -16.82 28.14
N SER A 798 -19.22 -15.59 28.44
CA SER A 798 -18.74 -14.47 27.65
C SER A 798 -17.21 -14.51 27.69
N LEU A 799 -16.53 -14.33 26.56
CA LEU A 799 -15.07 -14.24 26.55
C LEU A 799 -14.58 -13.05 27.37
N GLY A 800 -15.45 -12.07 27.62
CA GLY A 800 -15.25 -10.86 28.40
C GLY A 800 -16.22 -9.75 27.95
N LYS A 801 -16.32 -8.70 28.75
CA LYS A 801 -17.10 -7.51 28.45
C LYS A 801 -16.20 -6.39 27.93
N VAL A 802 -16.54 -5.83 26.80
CA VAL A 802 -15.75 -4.82 26.11
C VAL A 802 -16.55 -3.53 25.98
N VAL A 803 -16.00 -2.43 26.47
CA VAL A 803 -16.45 -1.07 26.12
C VAL A 803 -15.59 -0.56 24.99
N ILE A 804 -16.19 -0.07 23.91
CA ILE A 804 -15.48 0.46 22.75
C ILE A 804 -16.02 1.83 22.35
N GLY A 805 -15.14 2.80 22.12
CA GLY A 805 -15.50 4.17 21.73
C GLY A 805 -14.39 4.89 20.99
N THR A 806 -14.76 5.89 20.19
CA THR A 806 -13.80 6.82 19.59
C THR A 806 -13.62 8.01 20.51
N VAL A 807 -12.37 8.40 20.74
CA VAL A 807 -12.02 9.45 21.71
C VAL A 807 -12.56 10.82 21.33
N LYS A 808 -12.64 11.73 22.32
CA LYS A 808 -13.13 13.10 22.16
C LYS A 808 -12.44 13.86 21.04
N GLY A 809 -13.23 14.59 20.25
CA GLY A 809 -12.78 15.34 19.09
C GLY A 809 -12.68 14.51 17.82
N ASP A 810 -12.93 13.21 17.89
CA ASP A 810 -12.85 12.30 16.74
C ASP A 810 -14.22 11.67 16.47
N LEU A 811 -14.70 11.81 15.23
CA LEU A 811 -16.02 11.33 14.81
C LEU A 811 -15.96 10.11 13.89
N HIS A 812 -14.76 9.59 13.62
CA HIS A 812 -14.58 8.41 12.79
C HIS A 812 -15.05 7.16 13.51
N ASP A 813 -15.94 6.39 12.90
CA ASP A 813 -16.59 5.24 13.52
C ASP A 813 -16.42 3.90 12.77
N ILE A 814 -16.01 3.93 11.49
CA ILE A 814 -15.99 2.76 10.60
C ILE A 814 -15.09 1.65 11.16
N GLY A 815 -13.83 1.96 11.41
CA GLY A 815 -12.86 0.98 11.95
C GLY A 815 -13.28 0.45 13.31
N LYS A 816 -13.75 1.34 14.18
CA LYS A 816 -14.27 1.01 15.50
C LYS A 816 -15.49 0.08 15.43
N ASN A 817 -16.47 0.38 14.56
CA ASN A 817 -17.67 -0.44 14.40
C ASN A 817 -17.35 -1.83 13.84
N LEU A 818 -16.36 -1.93 12.96
CA LEU A 818 -15.86 -3.19 12.45
C LEU A 818 -15.24 -4.03 13.59
N VAL A 819 -14.38 -3.43 14.41
CA VAL A 819 -13.78 -4.11 15.59
C VAL A 819 -14.88 -4.55 16.55
N ALA A 820 -15.87 -3.70 16.83
CA ALA A 820 -17.00 -4.05 17.70
C ALA A 820 -17.76 -5.27 17.18
N SER A 821 -18.11 -5.29 15.90
CA SER A 821 -18.83 -6.40 15.27
C SER A 821 -18.03 -7.71 15.27
N MET A 822 -16.72 -7.63 15.07
CA MET A 822 -15.85 -8.81 15.12
C MET A 822 -15.68 -9.36 16.54
N LEU A 823 -15.54 -8.50 17.53
CA LEU A 823 -15.50 -8.90 18.94
C LEU A 823 -16.83 -9.56 19.37
N GLU A 824 -18.00 -8.98 18.99
CA GLU A 824 -19.30 -9.60 19.21
C GLU A 824 -19.40 -10.98 18.53
N GLY A 825 -18.97 -11.06 17.25
CA GLY A 825 -18.94 -12.30 16.49
C GLY A 825 -18.05 -13.37 17.12
N CYS A 826 -17.01 -12.99 17.83
CA CYS A 826 -16.12 -13.91 18.55
C CYS A 826 -16.54 -14.26 19.96
N GLY A 827 -17.71 -13.76 20.44
CA GLY A 827 -18.30 -14.14 21.73
C GLY A 827 -17.99 -13.19 22.89
N PHE A 828 -17.49 -11.98 22.62
CA PHE A 828 -17.43 -10.90 23.60
C PHE A 828 -18.79 -10.21 23.74
N GLU A 829 -19.09 -9.68 24.91
CA GLU A 829 -20.21 -8.77 25.11
C GLU A 829 -19.73 -7.33 24.91
N VAL A 830 -20.12 -6.70 23.79
CA VAL A 830 -19.57 -5.41 23.37
C VAL A 830 -20.55 -4.28 23.60
N PHE A 831 -20.09 -3.23 24.26
CA PHE A 831 -20.81 -1.98 24.51
C PHE A 831 -20.18 -0.87 23.68
N ASN A 832 -20.74 -0.61 22.50
CA ASN A 832 -20.28 0.44 21.61
C ASN A 832 -20.88 1.78 22.04
N ILE A 833 -20.05 2.66 22.58
CA ILE A 833 -20.48 3.93 23.20
C ILE A 833 -20.38 5.13 22.27
N GLY A 834 -20.12 4.87 20.98
CA GLY A 834 -20.17 5.89 19.93
C GLY A 834 -18.83 6.58 19.67
N VAL A 835 -18.92 7.83 19.24
CA VAL A 835 -17.79 8.70 18.87
C VAL A 835 -17.78 9.96 19.74
N ASP A 836 -16.69 10.73 19.68
CA ASP A 836 -16.52 11.96 20.50
C ASP A 836 -16.69 11.71 22.00
N VAL A 837 -16.15 10.59 22.48
CA VAL A 837 -16.38 10.12 23.85
C VAL A 837 -15.40 10.76 24.81
N THR A 838 -15.93 11.43 25.86
CA THR A 838 -15.09 12.06 26.89
C THR A 838 -14.52 11.03 27.87
N ALA A 839 -13.44 11.38 28.54
CA ALA A 839 -12.80 10.53 29.55
C ALA A 839 -13.74 10.10 30.68
N GLU A 840 -14.61 11.02 31.13
CA GLU A 840 -15.62 10.74 32.17
C GLU A 840 -16.64 9.71 31.68
N LYS A 841 -17.04 9.79 30.39
CA LYS A 841 -18.01 8.85 29.81
C LYS A 841 -17.40 7.45 29.67
N PHE A 842 -16.14 7.32 29.28
CA PHE A 842 -15.45 6.03 29.30
C PHE A 842 -15.44 5.42 30.70
N VAL A 843 -15.11 6.21 31.73
CA VAL A 843 -15.12 5.73 33.13
C VAL A 843 -16.50 5.32 33.61
N GLU A 844 -17.54 6.08 33.24
CA GLU A 844 -18.92 5.77 33.55
C GLU A 844 -19.34 4.42 32.94
N GLU A 845 -19.08 4.21 31.67
CA GLU A 845 -19.50 3.00 30.95
C GLU A 845 -18.72 1.75 31.40
N ILE A 846 -17.41 1.90 31.69
CA ILE A 846 -16.62 0.82 32.30
C ILE A 846 -17.26 0.37 33.62
N LYS A 847 -17.70 1.30 34.46
CA LYS A 847 -18.37 0.99 35.74
C LYS A 847 -19.78 0.41 35.55
N ALA A 848 -20.55 0.98 34.63
CA ALA A 848 -21.94 0.58 34.40
C ALA A 848 -22.04 -0.86 33.88
N HIS A 849 -21.11 -1.26 33.02
CA HIS A 849 -21.09 -2.57 32.40
C HIS A 849 -20.15 -3.57 33.06
N ASP A 850 -19.37 -3.14 34.04
CA ASP A 850 -18.34 -3.99 34.67
C ASP A 850 -17.37 -4.56 33.63
N ALA A 851 -16.84 -3.68 32.79
CA ALA A 851 -16.09 -4.07 31.62
C ALA A 851 -14.69 -4.62 31.97
N ASP A 852 -14.28 -5.67 31.26
CA ASP A 852 -12.96 -6.31 31.36
C ASP A 852 -11.93 -5.61 30.45
N ILE A 853 -12.40 -5.11 29.29
CA ILE A 853 -11.57 -4.46 28.26
C ILE A 853 -12.19 -3.11 27.89
N LEU A 854 -11.32 -2.11 27.74
CA LEU A 854 -11.61 -0.84 27.06
C LEU A 854 -10.88 -0.83 25.73
N CYS A 855 -11.59 -0.57 24.63
CA CYS A 855 -11.03 -0.31 23.31
C CYS A 855 -11.20 1.16 22.96
N MET A 856 -10.11 1.88 22.73
CA MET A 856 -10.12 3.27 22.29
C MET A 856 -9.69 3.37 20.82
N SER A 857 -10.44 4.15 20.03
CA SER A 857 -10.14 4.41 18.63
C SER A 857 -9.85 5.90 18.41
N ALA A 858 -8.88 6.20 17.55
CA ALA A 858 -8.60 7.54 17.01
C ALA A 858 -8.09 7.44 15.59
N LEU A 859 -8.50 8.36 14.71
CA LEU A 859 -8.04 8.39 13.32
C LEU A 859 -7.17 9.61 13.01
N LEU A 860 -7.13 10.62 13.88
CA LEU A 860 -6.32 11.83 13.68
C LEU A 860 -5.18 11.88 14.69
N THR A 861 -4.02 12.39 14.27
CA THR A 861 -2.87 12.63 15.16
C THR A 861 -3.19 13.63 16.27
N THR A 862 -4.11 14.56 16.01
CA THR A 862 -4.59 15.54 16.99
C THR A 862 -5.48 14.92 18.06
N THR A 863 -6.27 13.89 17.71
CA THR A 863 -7.23 13.26 18.65
C THR A 863 -6.61 12.09 19.44
N MET A 864 -5.58 11.41 18.91
CA MET A 864 -4.87 10.38 19.66
C MET A 864 -4.27 10.91 20.97
N THR A 865 -3.91 12.19 21.01
CA THR A 865 -3.35 12.83 22.19
C THR A 865 -4.33 12.90 23.37
N TYR A 866 -5.60 12.62 23.15
CA TYR A 866 -6.62 12.54 24.21
C TYR A 866 -6.62 11.17 24.94
N MET A 867 -6.05 10.11 24.36
CA MET A 867 -6.01 8.78 24.97
C MET A 867 -5.30 8.74 26.34
N PRO A 868 -4.15 9.44 26.54
CA PRO A 868 -3.52 9.55 27.85
C PRO A 868 -4.42 10.17 28.92
N GLU A 869 -5.32 11.10 28.54
CA GLU A 869 -6.27 11.74 29.46
C GLU A 869 -7.34 10.73 29.92
N VAL A 870 -7.82 9.89 28.98
CA VAL A 870 -8.75 8.79 29.31
C VAL A 870 -8.09 7.78 30.25
N ILE A 871 -6.87 7.37 29.99
CA ILE A 871 -6.13 6.43 30.86
C ILE A 871 -5.95 7.02 32.26
N ARG A 872 -5.56 8.30 32.36
CA ARG A 872 -5.45 8.99 33.64
C ARG A 872 -6.76 9.04 34.42
N ALA A 873 -7.87 9.32 33.73
CA ALA A 873 -9.19 9.30 34.36
C ALA A 873 -9.58 7.91 34.89
N ILE A 874 -9.18 6.84 34.20
CA ILE A 874 -9.37 5.45 34.63
C ILE A 874 -8.49 5.16 35.87
N GLU A 875 -7.27 5.65 35.93
CA GLU A 875 -6.36 5.55 37.08
C GLU A 875 -6.94 6.29 38.29
N ASP A 876 -7.37 7.53 38.12
CA ASP A 876 -7.99 8.36 39.16
C ASP A 876 -9.28 7.73 39.73
N ALA A 877 -10.01 7.01 38.86
CA ALA A 877 -11.19 6.23 39.26
C ALA A 877 -10.84 4.90 39.95
N GLY A 878 -9.57 4.52 40.06
CA GLY A 878 -9.10 3.27 40.66
C GLY A 878 -9.42 2.02 39.86
N LEU A 879 -9.67 2.15 38.55
CA LEU A 879 -10.08 1.05 37.67
C LEU A 879 -8.93 0.43 36.86
N ARG A 880 -7.76 1.04 36.80
CA ARG A 880 -6.65 0.63 35.94
C ARG A 880 -6.20 -0.82 36.12
N HIS A 881 -6.23 -1.32 37.34
CA HIS A 881 -5.85 -2.70 37.66
C HIS A 881 -6.90 -3.74 37.28
N ARG A 882 -8.13 -3.30 36.96
CA ARG A 882 -9.28 -4.15 36.70
C ARG A 882 -9.62 -4.23 35.21
N VAL A 883 -9.39 -3.15 34.45
CA VAL A 883 -9.72 -3.06 33.05
C VAL A 883 -8.47 -3.09 32.19
N LYS A 884 -8.44 -3.92 31.16
CA LYS A 884 -7.41 -3.95 30.12
C LYS A 884 -7.72 -2.88 29.08
N ILE A 885 -6.69 -2.16 28.66
CA ILE A 885 -6.82 -1.04 27.71
C ILE A 885 -6.11 -1.41 26.41
N MET A 886 -6.85 -1.46 25.32
CA MET A 886 -6.30 -1.62 23.99
C MET A 886 -6.68 -0.43 23.09
N ILE A 887 -5.77 -0.08 22.20
CA ILE A 887 -5.92 1.05 21.29
C ILE A 887 -5.80 0.61 19.84
N GLY A 888 -6.48 1.34 18.93
CA GLY A 888 -6.41 1.09 17.49
C GLY A 888 -6.81 2.34 16.69
N GLY A 889 -6.31 2.41 15.46
CA GLY A 889 -6.55 3.51 14.53
C GLY A 889 -5.30 3.88 13.73
N ALA A 890 -5.47 4.49 12.56
CA ALA A 890 -4.39 4.72 11.59
C ALA A 890 -3.14 5.48 12.11
N PRO A 891 -3.26 6.51 12.98
CA PRO A 891 -2.07 7.22 13.45
C PRO A 891 -1.39 6.54 14.65
N LEU A 892 -1.92 5.42 15.14
CA LEU A 892 -1.45 4.75 16.35
C LEU A 892 -0.36 3.73 16.03
N SER A 893 0.47 3.45 17.02
CA SER A 893 1.54 2.46 16.92
C SER A 893 1.74 1.71 18.25
N GLN A 894 2.50 0.62 18.23
CA GLN A 894 2.87 -0.08 19.46
C GLN A 894 3.70 0.81 20.38
N GLU A 895 4.60 1.65 19.83
CA GLU A 895 5.40 2.59 20.61
C GLU A 895 4.52 3.60 21.37
N PHE A 896 3.48 4.11 20.70
CA PHE A 896 2.53 5.01 21.36
C PHE A 896 1.72 4.29 22.43
N SER A 897 1.31 3.04 22.19
CA SER A 897 0.64 2.20 23.20
C SER A 897 1.48 2.03 24.45
N ASP A 898 2.78 1.76 24.28
CA ASP A 898 3.75 1.59 25.36
C ASP A 898 3.99 2.91 26.10
N GLU A 899 4.09 4.04 25.37
CA GLU A 899 4.27 5.38 25.93
C GLU A 899 3.12 5.79 26.85
N ILE A 900 1.88 5.53 26.41
CA ILE A 900 0.69 5.89 27.19
C ILE A 900 0.28 4.82 28.21
N HIS A 901 1.04 3.73 28.31
CA HIS A 901 0.79 2.60 29.21
C HIS A 901 -0.54 1.88 28.97
N ALA A 902 -0.98 1.78 27.70
CA ALA A 902 -2.04 0.86 27.31
C ALA A 902 -1.55 -0.60 27.40
N ASP A 903 -2.49 -1.56 27.46
CA ASP A 903 -2.13 -2.99 27.56
C ASP A 903 -1.85 -3.61 26.18
N GLY A 904 -2.15 -2.90 25.07
CA GLY A 904 -1.80 -3.32 23.72
C GLY A 904 -2.40 -2.45 22.62
N TYR A 905 -1.84 -2.64 21.42
CA TYR A 905 -2.21 -1.98 20.18
C TYR A 905 -2.63 -3.00 19.13
N SER A 906 -3.56 -2.63 18.28
CA SER A 906 -3.91 -3.42 17.10
C SER A 906 -4.06 -2.51 15.88
N ASP A 907 -3.44 -2.93 14.79
CA ASP A 907 -3.43 -2.22 13.50
C ASP A 907 -4.65 -2.54 12.62
N ASN A 908 -5.36 -3.63 12.93
CA ASN A 908 -6.54 -4.07 12.19
C ASN A 908 -7.56 -4.78 13.10
N ALA A 909 -8.75 -5.01 12.56
CA ALA A 909 -9.85 -5.57 13.36
C ALA A 909 -9.63 -7.04 13.77
N ASN A 910 -8.89 -7.80 12.98
CA ASN A 910 -8.58 -9.20 13.27
C ASN A 910 -7.53 -9.29 14.39
N ALA A 911 -6.48 -8.48 14.29
CA ALA A 911 -5.47 -8.32 15.35
C ALA A 911 -6.11 -7.84 16.67
N ALA A 912 -7.12 -6.97 16.60
CA ALA A 912 -7.87 -6.52 17.77
C ALA A 912 -8.56 -7.68 18.49
N VAL A 913 -9.17 -8.61 17.77
CA VAL A 913 -9.80 -9.82 18.35
C VAL A 913 -8.75 -10.75 18.97
N ALA A 914 -7.63 -10.96 18.27
CA ALA A 914 -6.53 -11.78 18.79
C ALA A 914 -5.95 -11.19 20.09
N LEU A 915 -5.73 -9.87 20.09
CA LEU A 915 -5.24 -9.13 21.26
C LEU A 915 -6.23 -9.20 22.44
N ALA A 916 -7.52 -9.00 22.17
CA ALA A 916 -8.55 -9.10 23.20
C ALA A 916 -8.58 -10.50 23.87
N LYS A 917 -8.49 -11.56 23.07
CA LYS A 917 -8.38 -12.96 23.60
C LYS A 917 -7.12 -13.14 24.43
N GLN A 918 -6.00 -12.66 23.96
CA GLN A 918 -4.72 -12.71 24.67
C GLN A 918 -4.79 -11.98 26.02
N LEU A 919 -5.37 -10.77 26.06
CA LEU A 919 -5.50 -9.97 27.27
C LEU A 919 -6.44 -10.63 28.30
N MET A 920 -7.39 -11.45 27.84
CA MET A 920 -8.28 -12.25 28.68
C MET A 920 -7.70 -13.62 29.06
N GLY A 921 -6.47 -13.96 28.59
CA GLY A 921 -5.85 -15.25 28.86
C GLY A 921 -6.54 -16.45 28.21
N LYS A 922 -7.17 -16.23 27.04
CA LYS A 922 -7.98 -17.22 26.32
C LYS A 922 -7.46 -17.49 24.92
#